data_5cad2d29904ac29c8b1287f13d77d2ec
#
_entry.id   5cad2d29904ac29c8b1287f13d77d2ec
#
_cell.length_a   1.000
_cell.length_b   1.000
_cell.length_c   1.000
_cell.angle_alpha   90.00
_cell.angle_beta   90.00
_cell.angle_gamma   90.00
#
_symmetry.space_group_name_H-M   'P 1'
#
loop_
_entity.id
_entity.type
_entity.pdbx_description
1 polymer ?
#
loop_
_entity_poly.entity_id
_entity_poly.type
_entity_poly.pdbx_seq_one_letter_code
_entity_poly.pdbx_strand_id
1 'polypeptide(L)'
;MKKSLILVGIMSLLMACQQPSQSTMIQEESIQQALTTLTQTHPNTDLSLAERGVRQVAVLWQEADGTESDFVELVTTHYAATAEEKQVLYDRLSHILEQCGQSADLLNNTLQEPTTLVGKGEPSTVDWIISGYSPMAHFTEDMFANKIAHICVLNFPSYTLEEKNTLGQEWTRLEWAYARMGEVFNTRIPGSVYAHSAQAMSEAENYIAGYNIMMHCLRNEQGEQLWQEPMALLSHWNLRDELKSNYANAPHAQEKQEMIYQVMLRIIRQDIPACVVNNAEYLWKPYSNEVKEVEGSGDQEFRSLGDQEFRGSEDERYQKILDIFHAMQQIDAYRKDAPSHVLRTFNEDLEIPKAEIEALFLQLIQSNEIKAVAQIIRERLGRELRPYDIWYDGFKSRSTLSEDKLTAQTQSRYPTALAFEKDMPRMLMDLGFGKEQAHNIASHIVVEAARGSGHARPCVGRNQPARLRTRISDKGMDYKGYNIAVHEFGHNVEEVLSLYNIDYYTLAGIPNTGFTEASAFLFQQRDLQLLGYKAKGEEAKGEEVLDMIWGMYEIMGVSLVDMAMWEWLYANPKATAAQLREAVIAIAGDIWNKYYAPLLGEQDCPLLGIYSHMVGYALYLPGYPIGQLVQFQLEEHLAKCQTPAEFAQEYSRIYQQGKLTPDAWMRGAVEEAMSVEPILKAVRKAL
;
A
#
# COMPACT_ATOMS: atom_id res chain seq x y z
N MET A 1 51.47 -14.42 -15.82
CA MET A 1 50.94 -15.01 -17.07
C MET A 1 49.53 -15.48 -16.82
N LYS A 2 48.63 -15.00 -17.69
CA LYS A 2 47.21 -15.32 -17.92
C LYS A 2 46.26 -15.19 -16.73
N LYS A 3 45.63 -14.01 -16.71
CA LYS A 3 44.32 -13.71 -16.12
C LYS A 3 43.25 -14.46 -16.92
N SER A 4 42.36 -15.17 -16.25
CA SER A 4 41.09 -15.61 -16.84
C SER A 4 39.97 -14.88 -16.16
N LEU A 5 39.40 -13.91 -16.85
CA LEU A 5 38.09 -13.37 -16.57
C LEU A 5 37.04 -14.47 -16.79
N ILE A 6 36.28 -14.80 -15.77
CA ILE A 6 35.02 -15.53 -15.94
C ILE A 6 33.90 -14.48 -15.98
N LEU A 7 33.49 -14.24 -17.20
CA LEU A 7 32.24 -13.49 -17.52
C LEU A 7 31.10 -14.48 -17.35
N VAL A 8 30.38 -14.41 -16.22
CA VAL A 8 29.12 -15.16 -16.06
C VAL A 8 28.04 -14.33 -16.74
N GLY A 9 27.78 -14.69 -17.98
CA GLY A 9 26.58 -14.22 -18.69
C GLY A 9 25.34 -14.86 -18.07
N ILE A 10 24.46 -14.04 -17.50
CA ILE A 10 23.11 -14.44 -17.13
C ILE A 10 22.34 -14.66 -18.43
N MET A 11 22.32 -15.89 -18.87
CA MET A 11 21.45 -16.36 -19.94
C MET A 11 20.11 -16.66 -19.26
N SER A 12 19.13 -15.78 -19.42
CA SER A 12 17.74 -15.98 -19.03
C SER A 12 17.19 -17.20 -19.76
N LEU A 13 17.27 -18.36 -19.15
CA LEU A 13 16.49 -19.51 -19.56
C LEU A 13 15.06 -19.30 -19.08
N LEU A 14 14.22 -18.78 -19.96
CA LEU A 14 12.78 -18.96 -19.91
C LEU A 14 12.48 -20.46 -20.05
N MET A 15 12.54 -21.20 -18.96
CA MET A 15 11.83 -22.48 -18.87
C MET A 15 10.36 -22.15 -18.65
N ALA A 16 9.64 -21.98 -19.74
CA ALA A 16 8.20 -22.08 -19.74
C ALA A 16 7.84 -23.46 -19.19
N CYS A 17 7.36 -23.52 -17.94
CA CYS A 17 6.58 -24.65 -17.50
C CYS A 17 5.38 -24.73 -18.47
N GLN A 18 5.37 -25.76 -19.34
CA GLN A 18 4.20 -26.11 -20.13
C GLN A 18 3.09 -26.56 -19.16
N GLN A 19 2.31 -25.58 -18.69
CA GLN A 19 0.96 -25.87 -18.21
C GLN A 19 0.13 -26.27 -19.44
N PRO A 20 -0.83 -27.20 -19.30
CA PRO A 20 -1.69 -27.58 -20.40
C PRO A 20 -2.34 -26.32 -20.95
N SER A 21 -2.07 -26.04 -22.22
CA SER A 21 -2.77 -24.97 -22.94
C SER A 21 -4.26 -25.29 -22.86
N GLN A 22 -5.02 -24.54 -22.07
CA GLN A 22 -6.43 -24.46 -22.31
C GLN A 22 -6.57 -23.95 -23.75
N SER A 23 -6.97 -24.82 -24.67
CA SER A 23 -7.33 -24.40 -26.01
C SER A 23 -8.40 -23.32 -25.84
N THR A 24 -8.18 -22.16 -26.43
CA THR A 24 -9.21 -21.13 -26.49
C THR A 24 -10.44 -21.79 -27.10
N MET A 25 -11.59 -21.67 -26.47
CA MET A 25 -12.84 -22.28 -26.94
C MET A 25 -13.20 -21.79 -28.33
N ILE A 26 -12.84 -20.55 -28.65
CA ILE A 26 -13.04 -19.90 -29.96
C ILE A 26 -11.81 -20.15 -30.84
N GLN A 27 -12.05 -20.80 -31.99
CA GLN A 27 -11.02 -21.08 -32.97
C GLN A 27 -10.71 -19.86 -33.83
N GLU A 28 -9.51 -19.82 -34.43
CA GLU A 28 -9.07 -18.70 -35.27
C GLU A 28 -10.00 -18.46 -36.45
N GLU A 29 -10.60 -19.52 -37.01
CA GLU A 29 -11.58 -19.44 -38.11
C GLU A 29 -12.79 -18.59 -37.73
N SER A 30 -13.33 -18.75 -36.53
CA SER A 30 -14.48 -17.99 -36.01
C SER A 30 -14.09 -16.53 -35.74
N ILE A 31 -12.87 -16.28 -35.25
CA ILE A 31 -12.32 -14.91 -35.11
C ILE A 31 -12.24 -14.22 -36.46
N GLN A 32 -11.67 -14.89 -37.48
CA GLN A 32 -11.55 -14.36 -38.82
C GLN A 32 -12.92 -14.16 -39.50
N GLN A 33 -13.86 -15.05 -39.28
CA GLN A 33 -15.24 -14.90 -39.75
C GLN A 33 -15.90 -13.64 -39.16
N ALA A 34 -15.77 -13.42 -37.84
CA ALA A 34 -16.32 -12.25 -37.18
C ALA A 34 -15.71 -10.96 -37.74
N LEU A 35 -14.37 -10.89 -37.88
CA LEU A 35 -13.66 -9.74 -38.44
C LEU A 35 -14.02 -9.45 -39.89
N THR A 36 -14.15 -10.51 -40.70
CA THR A 36 -14.57 -10.39 -42.09
C THR A 36 -15.98 -9.81 -42.19
N THR A 37 -16.89 -10.29 -41.37
CA THR A 37 -18.27 -9.81 -41.36
C THR A 37 -18.33 -8.35 -40.91
N LEU A 38 -17.57 -7.95 -39.88
CA LEU A 38 -17.47 -6.57 -39.42
C LEU A 38 -16.96 -5.65 -40.55
N THR A 39 -15.90 -6.04 -41.27
CA THR A 39 -15.35 -5.26 -42.35
C THR A 39 -16.34 -5.08 -43.52
N GLN A 40 -17.12 -6.12 -43.82
CA GLN A 40 -18.15 -6.06 -44.87
C GLN A 40 -19.31 -5.15 -44.48
N THR A 41 -19.72 -5.20 -43.20
CA THR A 41 -20.86 -4.42 -42.71
C THR A 41 -20.45 -2.97 -42.41
N HIS A 42 -19.22 -2.75 -41.95
CA HIS A 42 -18.67 -1.47 -41.55
C HIS A 42 -17.31 -1.19 -42.18
N PRO A 43 -17.26 -0.79 -43.48
CA PRO A 43 -16.01 -0.64 -44.25
C PRO A 43 -15.02 0.38 -43.71
N ASN A 44 -15.47 1.31 -42.85
CA ASN A 44 -14.63 2.36 -42.22
C ASN A 44 -14.14 1.98 -40.82
N THR A 45 -14.34 0.74 -40.37
CA THR A 45 -13.90 0.27 -39.04
C THR A 45 -12.39 0.31 -38.93
N ASP A 46 -11.87 0.80 -37.81
CA ASP A 46 -10.47 0.59 -37.41
C ASP A 46 -10.24 -0.90 -37.13
N LEU A 47 -9.64 -1.56 -38.14
CA LEU A 47 -9.40 -3.00 -38.07
C LEU A 47 -8.48 -3.43 -36.94
N SER A 48 -7.49 -2.61 -36.60
CA SER A 48 -6.54 -2.93 -35.51
C SER A 48 -7.24 -2.94 -34.16
N LEU A 49 -8.08 -1.95 -33.92
CA LEU A 49 -8.86 -1.84 -32.69
C LEU A 49 -9.94 -2.93 -32.61
N ALA A 50 -10.63 -3.19 -33.72
CA ALA A 50 -11.64 -4.26 -33.80
C ALA A 50 -11.01 -5.64 -33.55
N GLU A 51 -9.88 -5.94 -34.19
CA GLU A 51 -9.17 -7.20 -34.00
C GLU A 51 -8.74 -7.38 -32.55
N ARG A 52 -8.21 -6.34 -31.90
CA ARG A 52 -7.84 -6.36 -30.48
C ARG A 52 -9.05 -6.74 -29.60
N GLY A 53 -10.17 -6.06 -29.76
CA GLY A 53 -11.39 -6.33 -28.99
C GLY A 53 -11.92 -7.74 -29.21
N VAL A 54 -12.04 -8.18 -30.47
CA VAL A 54 -12.50 -9.53 -30.82
C VAL A 54 -11.62 -10.61 -30.21
N ARG A 55 -10.30 -10.47 -30.29
CA ARG A 55 -9.35 -11.43 -29.70
C ARG A 55 -9.41 -11.46 -28.17
N GLN A 56 -9.59 -10.32 -27.52
CA GLN A 56 -9.75 -10.27 -26.05
C GLN A 56 -11.05 -10.93 -25.61
N VAL A 57 -12.16 -10.72 -26.31
CA VAL A 57 -13.42 -11.44 -26.07
C VAL A 57 -13.23 -12.96 -26.26
N ALA A 58 -12.54 -13.38 -27.33
CA ALA A 58 -12.31 -14.80 -27.60
C ALA A 58 -11.51 -15.50 -26.47
N VAL A 59 -10.55 -14.79 -25.85
CA VAL A 59 -9.77 -15.30 -24.69
C VAL A 59 -10.64 -15.47 -23.45
N LEU A 60 -11.62 -14.60 -23.25
CA LEU A 60 -12.52 -14.59 -22.07
C LEU A 60 -13.75 -15.47 -22.24
N TRP A 61 -14.02 -15.95 -23.47
CA TRP A 61 -15.19 -16.78 -23.78
C TRP A 61 -15.09 -18.16 -23.18
N GLN A 62 -16.17 -18.61 -22.52
CA GLN A 62 -16.27 -19.91 -21.88
C GLN A 62 -17.47 -20.69 -22.43
N GLU A 63 -17.53 -22.00 -22.18
CA GLU A 63 -18.63 -22.88 -22.62
C GLU A 63 -20.01 -22.37 -22.19
N ALA A 64 -20.09 -21.79 -20.98
CA ALA A 64 -21.34 -21.21 -20.47
C ALA A 64 -21.80 -19.97 -21.26
N ASP A 65 -20.94 -19.37 -22.06
CA ASP A 65 -21.28 -18.18 -22.85
C ASP A 65 -21.96 -18.53 -24.18
N GLY A 66 -21.84 -19.76 -24.61
CA GLY A 66 -22.43 -20.24 -25.87
C GLY A 66 -21.41 -20.81 -26.84
N THR A 67 -21.88 -21.13 -28.04
CA THR A 67 -21.11 -21.72 -29.14
C THR A 67 -20.25 -20.68 -29.86
N GLU A 68 -19.38 -21.11 -30.80
CA GLU A 68 -18.66 -20.24 -31.70
C GLU A 68 -19.58 -19.38 -32.59
N SER A 69 -20.76 -19.89 -32.95
CA SER A 69 -21.79 -19.13 -33.69
C SER A 69 -22.34 -17.98 -32.83
N ASP A 70 -22.59 -18.24 -31.54
CA ASP A 70 -23.04 -17.19 -30.59
C ASP A 70 -21.96 -16.10 -30.38
N PHE A 71 -20.68 -16.50 -30.38
CA PHE A 71 -19.57 -15.57 -30.35
C PHE A 71 -19.55 -14.64 -31.59
N VAL A 72 -19.66 -15.23 -32.82
CA VAL A 72 -19.69 -14.46 -34.05
C VAL A 72 -20.90 -13.52 -34.08
N GLU A 73 -22.07 -13.98 -33.64
CA GLU A 73 -23.29 -13.19 -33.54
C GLU A 73 -23.11 -12.02 -32.58
N LEU A 74 -22.57 -12.26 -31.36
CA LEU A 74 -22.29 -11.21 -30.38
C LEU A 74 -21.38 -10.14 -30.97
N VAL A 75 -20.27 -10.52 -31.58
CA VAL A 75 -19.29 -9.58 -32.13
C VAL A 75 -19.92 -8.72 -33.23
N THR A 76 -20.64 -9.36 -34.17
CA THR A 76 -21.20 -8.66 -35.34
C THR A 76 -22.42 -7.80 -35.00
N THR A 77 -23.14 -8.12 -33.92
CA THR A 77 -24.34 -7.38 -33.48
C THR A 77 -24.03 -6.22 -32.54
N HIS A 78 -23.00 -6.35 -31.70
CA HIS A 78 -22.74 -5.42 -30.62
C HIS A 78 -21.45 -4.59 -30.77
N TYR A 79 -20.78 -4.65 -31.91
CA TYR A 79 -19.66 -3.76 -32.19
C TYR A 79 -20.17 -2.36 -32.54
N ALA A 80 -19.70 -1.35 -31.83
CA ALA A 80 -19.99 0.06 -32.09
C ALA A 80 -19.04 0.58 -33.17
N ALA A 81 -19.56 0.72 -34.39
CA ALA A 81 -18.75 1.01 -35.57
C ALA A 81 -18.42 2.49 -35.78
N THR A 82 -19.22 3.39 -35.16
CA THR A 82 -19.00 4.84 -35.26
C THR A 82 -18.58 5.44 -33.92
N ALA A 83 -17.97 6.62 -33.96
CA ALA A 83 -17.57 7.33 -32.75
C ALA A 83 -18.79 7.67 -31.85
N GLU A 84 -19.91 8.00 -32.47
CA GLU A 84 -21.17 8.32 -31.80
C GLU A 84 -21.76 7.10 -31.09
N GLU A 85 -21.80 5.94 -31.77
CA GLU A 85 -22.26 4.68 -31.17
C GLU A 85 -21.36 4.27 -30.00
N LYS A 86 -20.05 4.40 -30.15
CA LYS A 86 -19.07 4.09 -29.14
C LYS A 86 -19.22 5.00 -27.92
N GLN A 87 -19.43 6.30 -28.12
CA GLN A 87 -19.69 7.25 -27.03
C GLN A 87 -20.98 6.91 -26.28
N VAL A 88 -22.07 6.65 -26.99
CA VAL A 88 -23.37 6.27 -26.36
C VAL A 88 -23.21 4.97 -25.56
N LEU A 89 -22.49 3.98 -26.08
CA LEU A 89 -22.21 2.73 -25.37
C LEU A 89 -21.38 3.00 -24.10
N TYR A 90 -20.31 3.82 -24.21
CA TYR A 90 -19.48 4.22 -23.08
C TYR A 90 -20.30 4.89 -21.98
N ASP A 91 -21.12 5.87 -22.33
CA ASP A 91 -21.93 6.61 -21.34
C ASP A 91 -22.90 5.68 -20.59
N ARG A 92 -23.50 4.70 -21.30
CA ARG A 92 -24.39 3.71 -20.69
C ARG A 92 -23.63 2.77 -19.75
N LEU A 93 -22.51 2.20 -20.19
CA LEU A 93 -21.70 1.31 -19.35
C LEU A 93 -21.13 2.03 -18.14
N SER A 94 -20.60 3.23 -18.34
CA SER A 94 -20.08 4.09 -17.28
C SER A 94 -21.13 4.39 -16.22
N HIS A 95 -22.35 4.73 -16.65
CA HIS A 95 -23.48 4.95 -15.73
C HIS A 95 -23.86 3.68 -14.95
N ILE A 96 -23.92 2.52 -15.61
CA ILE A 96 -24.22 1.23 -14.96
C ILE A 96 -23.16 0.91 -13.91
N LEU A 97 -21.88 1.05 -14.25
CA LEU A 97 -20.76 0.79 -13.34
C LEU A 97 -20.83 1.69 -12.11
N GLU A 98 -21.07 3.00 -12.30
CA GLU A 98 -21.23 3.95 -11.20
C GLU A 98 -22.42 3.57 -10.29
N GLN A 99 -23.59 3.23 -10.84
CA GLN A 99 -24.77 2.87 -10.06
C GLN A 99 -24.60 1.55 -9.30
N CYS A 100 -24.00 0.53 -9.92
CA CYS A 100 -23.71 -0.75 -9.27
C CYS A 100 -22.70 -0.57 -8.13
N GLY A 101 -21.61 0.18 -8.39
CA GLY A 101 -20.59 0.48 -7.39
C GLY A 101 -21.16 1.23 -6.19
N GLN A 102 -21.95 2.28 -6.41
CA GLN A 102 -22.61 3.05 -5.36
C GLN A 102 -23.54 2.19 -4.51
N SER A 103 -24.38 1.37 -5.15
CA SER A 103 -25.34 0.52 -4.44
C SER A 103 -24.65 -0.51 -3.58
N ALA A 104 -23.57 -1.12 -4.10
CA ALA A 104 -22.77 -2.10 -3.38
C ALA A 104 -22.01 -1.44 -2.21
N ASP A 105 -21.42 -0.25 -2.41
CA ASP A 105 -20.71 0.46 -1.35
C ASP A 105 -21.65 0.89 -0.22
N LEU A 106 -22.84 1.41 -0.56
CA LEU A 106 -23.85 1.77 0.43
C LEU A 106 -24.26 0.57 1.29
N LEU A 107 -24.53 -0.57 0.65
CA LEU A 107 -24.86 -1.80 1.37
C LEU A 107 -23.71 -2.26 2.25
N ASN A 108 -22.50 -2.35 1.70
CA ASN A 108 -21.30 -2.76 2.42
C ASN A 108 -21.04 -1.86 3.63
N ASN A 109 -21.11 -0.53 3.46
CA ASN A 109 -20.95 0.42 4.55
C ASN A 109 -21.99 0.18 5.65
N THR A 110 -23.27 0.02 5.28
CA THR A 110 -24.36 -0.22 6.24
C THR A 110 -24.13 -1.49 7.05
N LEU A 111 -23.68 -2.58 6.40
CA LEU A 111 -23.38 -3.85 7.06
C LEU A 111 -22.16 -3.77 7.99
N GLN A 112 -21.20 -2.90 7.70
CA GLN A 112 -19.98 -2.70 8.49
C GLN A 112 -20.15 -1.68 9.63
N GLU A 113 -21.15 -0.80 9.62
CA GLU A 113 -21.33 0.24 10.65
C GLU A 113 -21.26 -0.29 12.11
N PRO A 114 -21.95 -1.41 12.49
CA PRO A 114 -21.91 -1.88 13.86
C PRO A 114 -20.51 -2.27 14.34
N THR A 115 -19.66 -2.78 13.45
CA THR A 115 -18.29 -3.24 13.75
C THR A 115 -17.24 -2.14 13.69
N THR A 116 -17.50 -1.06 12.91
CA THR A 116 -16.52 -0.02 12.61
C THR A 116 -16.77 1.31 13.32
N LEU A 117 -18.02 1.63 13.70
CA LEU A 117 -18.37 2.94 14.26
C LEU A 117 -18.71 2.87 15.75
N VAL A 118 -18.31 3.93 16.48
CA VAL A 118 -18.73 4.16 17.87
C VAL A 118 -20.21 4.59 17.90
N GLY A 119 -20.93 4.23 18.98
CA GLY A 119 -22.32 4.63 19.18
C GLY A 119 -23.36 3.73 18.50
N LYS A 120 -22.96 2.67 17.86
CA LYS A 120 -23.85 1.64 17.25
C LYS A 120 -24.13 0.45 18.20
N GLY A 121 -23.80 0.57 19.48
CA GLY A 121 -23.82 -0.55 20.44
C GLY A 121 -22.57 -1.45 20.33
N GLU A 122 -22.44 -2.47 21.17
CA GLU A 122 -21.36 -3.44 21.03
C GLU A 122 -21.72 -4.46 19.94
N PRO A 123 -20.80 -4.71 18.97
CA PRO A 123 -21.10 -5.62 17.87
C PRO A 123 -21.27 -7.05 18.37
N SER A 124 -22.34 -7.71 17.93
CA SER A 124 -22.58 -9.12 18.18
C SER A 124 -21.78 -10.01 17.23
N THR A 125 -21.72 -11.33 17.52
CA THR A 125 -21.13 -12.30 16.59
C THR A 125 -21.79 -12.27 15.20
N VAL A 126 -23.10 -11.97 15.14
CA VAL A 126 -23.84 -11.86 13.87
C VAL A 126 -23.40 -10.64 13.09
N ASP A 127 -23.15 -9.48 13.77
CA ASP A 127 -22.64 -8.28 13.10
C ASP A 127 -21.27 -8.53 12.46
N TRP A 128 -20.39 -9.26 13.13
CA TRP A 128 -19.08 -9.64 12.57
C TRP A 128 -19.22 -10.55 11.35
N ILE A 129 -20.13 -11.53 11.36
CA ILE A 129 -20.38 -12.40 10.20
C ILE A 129 -20.93 -11.59 9.01
N ILE A 130 -21.92 -10.75 9.27
CA ILE A 130 -22.57 -9.95 8.22
C ILE A 130 -21.64 -8.88 7.65
N SER A 131 -20.78 -8.29 8.47
CA SER A 131 -19.80 -7.27 8.02
C SER A 131 -18.79 -7.83 7.01
N GLY A 132 -18.59 -9.14 6.96
CA GLY A 132 -17.75 -9.81 5.96
C GLY A 132 -18.45 -10.10 4.62
N TYR A 133 -19.74 -9.79 4.47
CA TYR A 133 -20.44 -9.97 3.20
C TYR A 133 -19.96 -8.98 2.15
N SER A 134 -19.65 -9.47 0.94
CA SER A 134 -19.27 -8.66 -0.22
C SER A 134 -20.39 -8.59 -1.26
N PRO A 135 -21.07 -7.44 -1.41
CA PRO A 135 -22.12 -7.27 -2.42
C PRO A 135 -21.62 -7.44 -3.87
N MET A 136 -20.32 -7.25 -4.10
CA MET A 136 -19.69 -7.33 -5.43
C MET A 136 -19.07 -8.70 -5.74
N ALA A 137 -19.19 -9.70 -4.84
CA ALA A 137 -18.51 -10.98 -4.99
C ALA A 137 -18.81 -11.70 -6.30
N HIS A 138 -20.03 -11.55 -6.84
CA HIS A 138 -20.47 -12.18 -8.09
C HIS A 138 -20.58 -11.19 -9.26
N PHE A 139 -20.26 -9.93 -9.08
CA PHE A 139 -20.48 -8.87 -10.08
C PHE A 139 -19.85 -9.20 -11.44
N THR A 140 -18.59 -9.58 -11.45
CA THR A 140 -17.87 -9.92 -12.68
C THR A 140 -18.49 -11.12 -13.38
N GLU A 141 -18.82 -12.19 -12.64
CA GLU A 141 -19.45 -13.38 -13.19
C GLU A 141 -20.83 -13.08 -13.79
N ASP A 142 -21.64 -12.26 -13.11
CA ASP A 142 -22.96 -11.82 -13.59
C ASP A 142 -22.85 -10.98 -14.87
N MET A 143 -21.84 -10.10 -14.95
CA MET A 143 -21.60 -9.26 -16.14
C MET A 143 -21.13 -10.08 -17.34
N PHE A 144 -20.40 -11.16 -17.13
CA PHE A 144 -20.09 -12.13 -18.20
C PHE A 144 -21.32 -12.97 -18.59
N ALA A 145 -22.06 -13.46 -17.62
CA ALA A 145 -23.26 -14.28 -17.88
C ALA A 145 -24.32 -13.54 -18.72
N ASN A 146 -24.52 -12.25 -18.47
CA ASN A 146 -25.45 -11.42 -19.24
C ASN A 146 -24.82 -10.72 -20.46
N LYS A 147 -23.57 -11.07 -20.81
CA LYS A 147 -22.78 -10.58 -21.96
C LYS A 147 -22.34 -9.10 -21.89
N ILE A 148 -22.67 -8.34 -20.87
CA ILE A 148 -22.25 -6.93 -20.74
C ILE A 148 -20.72 -6.82 -20.72
N ALA A 149 -20.03 -7.71 -19.99
CA ALA A 149 -18.57 -7.73 -19.93
C ALA A 149 -17.94 -7.97 -21.32
N HIS A 150 -18.49 -8.91 -22.11
CA HIS A 150 -18.02 -9.17 -23.46
C HIS A 150 -18.24 -7.97 -24.40
N ILE A 151 -19.40 -7.30 -24.30
CA ILE A 151 -19.68 -6.09 -25.10
C ILE A 151 -18.74 -4.96 -24.69
N CYS A 152 -18.43 -4.82 -23.40
CA CYS A 152 -17.48 -3.85 -22.91
C CYS A 152 -16.08 -4.08 -23.52
N VAL A 153 -15.52 -5.29 -23.38
CA VAL A 153 -14.18 -5.64 -23.87
C VAL A 153 -14.09 -5.56 -25.39
N LEU A 154 -15.16 -5.94 -26.12
CA LEU A 154 -15.22 -5.83 -27.57
C LEU A 154 -14.98 -4.39 -28.05
N ASN A 155 -15.58 -3.43 -27.39
CA ASN A 155 -15.58 -2.02 -27.83
C ASN A 155 -14.53 -1.14 -27.15
N PHE A 156 -14.09 -1.56 -25.96
CA PHE A 156 -13.06 -0.89 -25.15
C PHE A 156 -11.99 -1.93 -24.74
N PRO A 157 -11.12 -2.31 -25.69
CA PRO A 157 -10.07 -3.29 -25.37
C PRO A 157 -9.06 -2.73 -24.37
N SER A 158 -8.51 -3.59 -23.51
CA SER A 158 -7.46 -3.24 -22.57
C SER A 158 -6.10 -3.07 -23.25
N TYR A 159 -5.22 -2.31 -22.60
CA TYR A 159 -3.86 -2.03 -23.02
C TYR A 159 -2.86 -2.43 -21.92
N THR A 160 -1.68 -2.85 -22.34
CA THR A 160 -0.56 -3.07 -21.40
C THR A 160 -0.04 -1.75 -20.85
N LEU A 161 0.70 -1.80 -19.75
CA LEU A 161 1.33 -0.61 -19.17
C LEU A 161 2.27 0.10 -20.18
N GLU A 162 3.08 -0.68 -20.95
CA GLU A 162 3.96 -0.15 -21.98
C GLU A 162 3.19 0.59 -23.06
N GLU A 163 2.07 0.00 -23.53
CA GLU A 163 1.20 0.66 -24.50
C GLU A 163 0.58 1.93 -23.94
N LYS A 164 0.07 1.92 -22.69
CA LYS A 164 -0.48 3.12 -22.03
C LYS A 164 0.56 4.23 -21.90
N ASN A 165 1.79 3.90 -21.51
CA ASN A 165 2.87 4.89 -21.39
C ASN A 165 3.37 5.41 -22.73
N THR A 166 3.22 4.65 -23.82
CA THR A 166 3.66 5.04 -25.17
C THR A 166 2.54 5.75 -25.93
N LEU A 167 1.39 5.09 -26.10
CA LEU A 167 0.26 5.61 -26.86
C LEU A 167 -0.48 6.72 -26.09
N GLY A 168 -0.55 6.60 -24.78
CA GLY A 168 -1.24 7.54 -23.90
C GLY A 168 -0.68 8.96 -23.93
N GLN A 169 0.55 9.15 -24.41
CA GLN A 169 1.12 10.49 -24.59
C GLN A 169 0.35 11.33 -25.64
N GLU A 170 -0.28 10.67 -26.59
CA GLU A 170 -1.07 11.29 -27.64
C GLU A 170 -2.60 11.18 -27.39
N TRP A 171 -3.01 10.43 -26.39
CA TRP A 171 -4.44 10.19 -26.12
C TRP A 171 -5.13 11.42 -25.55
N THR A 172 -6.33 11.65 -26.10
CA THR A 172 -7.31 12.56 -25.48
C THR A 172 -7.83 11.97 -24.16
N ARG A 173 -8.47 12.79 -23.36
CA ARG A 173 -9.11 12.32 -22.11
C ARG A 173 -10.18 11.24 -22.35
N LEU A 174 -10.88 11.31 -23.48
CA LEU A 174 -11.87 10.30 -23.86
C LEU A 174 -11.20 8.96 -24.20
N GLU A 175 -10.08 8.98 -24.91
CA GLU A 175 -9.32 7.75 -25.22
C GLU A 175 -8.72 7.13 -23.96
N TRP A 176 -8.23 7.92 -23.02
CA TRP A 176 -7.87 7.45 -21.69
C TRP A 176 -9.05 6.82 -20.95
N ALA A 177 -10.23 7.45 -21.00
CA ALA A 177 -11.44 6.92 -20.40
C ALA A 177 -11.86 5.57 -21.02
N TYR A 178 -11.73 5.42 -22.33
CA TYR A 178 -11.97 4.15 -23.03
C TYR A 178 -10.97 3.08 -22.65
N ALA A 179 -9.68 3.41 -22.51
CA ALA A 179 -8.67 2.47 -22.05
C ALA A 179 -8.95 1.98 -20.62
N ARG A 180 -9.35 2.88 -19.71
CA ARG A 180 -9.75 2.52 -18.34
C ARG A 180 -11.05 1.71 -18.29
N MET A 181 -11.98 1.95 -19.20
CA MET A 181 -13.19 1.12 -19.33
C MET A 181 -12.82 -0.32 -19.68
N GLY A 182 -11.83 -0.54 -20.54
CA GLY A 182 -11.37 -1.86 -20.94
C GLY A 182 -10.73 -2.68 -19.82
N GLU A 183 -10.23 -2.02 -18.78
CA GLU A 183 -9.62 -2.69 -17.63
C GLU A 183 -10.65 -3.34 -16.69
N VAL A 184 -11.91 -2.88 -16.72
CA VAL A 184 -12.96 -3.33 -15.78
C VAL A 184 -13.25 -4.83 -15.91
N PHE A 185 -13.20 -5.37 -17.13
CA PHE A 185 -13.52 -6.77 -17.43
C PHE A 185 -12.41 -7.48 -18.21
N ASN A 186 -11.16 -7.05 -18.05
CA ASN A 186 -10.01 -7.68 -18.73
C ASN A 186 -9.66 -9.08 -18.20
N THR A 187 -10.32 -9.53 -17.13
CA THR A 187 -10.09 -10.82 -16.50
C THR A 187 -11.40 -11.51 -16.11
N ARG A 188 -11.37 -12.84 -16.06
CA ARG A 188 -12.49 -13.66 -15.61
C ARG A 188 -11.99 -14.71 -14.63
N ILE A 189 -11.88 -14.32 -13.36
CA ILE A 189 -11.37 -15.14 -12.27
C ILE A 189 -12.56 -15.57 -11.39
N PRO A 190 -12.73 -16.87 -11.09
CA PRO A 190 -13.82 -17.33 -10.23
C PRO A 190 -13.76 -16.69 -8.83
N GLY A 191 -14.93 -16.31 -8.29
CA GLY A 191 -15.04 -15.72 -6.96
C GLY A 191 -14.46 -16.60 -5.84
N SER A 192 -14.48 -17.93 -5.99
CA SER A 192 -13.84 -18.87 -5.06
C SER A 192 -12.32 -18.72 -4.99
N VAL A 193 -11.66 -18.31 -6.07
CA VAL A 193 -10.21 -18.08 -6.10
C VAL A 193 -9.87 -16.82 -5.31
N TYR A 194 -10.64 -15.75 -5.50
CA TYR A 194 -10.50 -14.54 -4.69
C TYR A 194 -10.81 -14.78 -3.20
N ALA A 195 -11.84 -15.57 -2.90
CA ALA A 195 -12.16 -15.91 -1.52
C ALA A 195 -11.03 -16.67 -0.83
N HIS A 196 -10.32 -17.55 -1.55
CA HIS A 196 -9.16 -18.26 -1.01
C HIS A 196 -7.99 -17.32 -0.70
N SER A 197 -7.69 -16.36 -1.59
CA SER A 197 -6.64 -15.37 -1.32
C SER A 197 -6.99 -14.44 -0.14
N ALA A 198 -8.25 -14.00 -0.05
CA ALA A 198 -8.74 -13.20 1.07
C ALA A 198 -8.67 -13.97 2.39
N GLN A 199 -8.98 -15.27 2.40
CA GLN A 199 -8.83 -16.12 3.58
C GLN A 199 -7.37 -16.24 4.01
N ALA A 200 -6.45 -16.52 3.10
CA ALA A 200 -5.02 -16.64 3.42
C ALA A 200 -4.46 -15.33 4.02
N MET A 201 -4.84 -14.18 3.46
CA MET A 201 -4.46 -12.87 3.99
C MET A 201 -5.04 -12.63 5.39
N SER A 202 -6.32 -12.94 5.62
CA SER A 202 -6.96 -12.81 6.94
C SER A 202 -6.31 -13.71 7.99
N GLU A 203 -5.92 -14.92 7.64
CA GLU A 203 -5.18 -15.82 8.54
C GLU A 203 -3.79 -15.28 8.90
N ALA A 204 -3.10 -14.66 7.93
CA ALA A 204 -1.82 -14.01 8.18
C ALA A 204 -1.96 -12.77 9.08
N GLU A 205 -3.00 -11.96 8.87
CA GLU A 205 -3.32 -10.82 9.75
C GLU A 205 -3.62 -11.27 11.19
N ASN A 206 -4.39 -12.34 11.36
CA ASN A 206 -4.67 -12.92 12.67
C ASN A 206 -3.40 -13.42 13.36
N TYR A 207 -2.49 -14.05 12.61
CA TYR A 207 -1.17 -14.44 13.12
C TYR A 207 -0.39 -13.22 13.63
N ILE A 208 -0.31 -12.14 12.82
CA ILE A 208 0.38 -10.91 13.20
C ILE A 208 -0.26 -10.29 14.45
N ALA A 209 -1.59 -10.17 14.49
CA ALA A 209 -2.33 -9.57 15.60
C ALA A 209 -2.17 -10.35 16.90
N GLY A 210 -1.98 -11.67 16.83
CA GLY A 210 -1.72 -12.56 17.97
C GLY A 210 -0.26 -12.65 18.38
N TYR A 211 0.69 -11.99 17.69
CA TYR A 211 2.11 -12.12 17.98
C TYR A 211 2.63 -10.98 18.87
N ASN A 212 2.25 -11.00 20.14
CA ASN A 212 2.64 -9.97 21.11
C ASN A 212 3.82 -10.40 21.98
N ILE A 213 4.77 -9.51 22.16
CA ILE A 213 5.89 -9.64 23.09
C ILE A 213 5.56 -8.87 24.37
N MET A 214 5.59 -9.55 25.52
CA MET A 214 5.34 -8.97 26.84
C MET A 214 6.61 -8.30 27.34
N MET A 215 6.80 -7.00 27.07
CA MET A 215 8.03 -6.26 27.33
C MET A 215 8.44 -6.26 28.79
N HIS A 216 7.47 -6.17 29.71
CA HIS A 216 7.69 -6.24 31.15
C HIS A 216 8.16 -7.61 31.65
N CYS A 217 8.05 -8.64 30.82
CA CYS A 217 8.56 -10.00 31.09
C CYS A 217 10.00 -10.20 30.60
N LEU A 218 10.54 -9.27 29.81
CA LEU A 218 11.92 -9.35 29.32
C LEU A 218 12.91 -9.13 30.47
N ARG A 219 14.03 -9.83 30.41
CA ARG A 219 15.16 -9.68 31.33
C ARG A 219 16.46 -9.57 30.52
N ASN A 220 17.38 -8.70 30.98
CA ASN A 220 18.74 -8.71 30.48
C ASN A 220 19.52 -9.91 31.04
N GLU A 221 20.77 -10.10 30.63
CA GLU A 221 21.57 -11.26 31.08
C GLU A 221 21.86 -11.23 32.60
N GLN A 222 21.78 -10.05 33.23
CA GLN A 222 21.91 -9.87 34.66
C GLN A 222 20.59 -10.14 35.43
N GLY A 223 19.48 -10.39 34.69
CA GLY A 223 18.16 -10.63 35.24
C GLY A 223 17.35 -9.36 35.54
N GLU A 224 17.82 -8.19 35.11
CA GLU A 224 17.17 -6.90 35.36
C GLU A 224 15.99 -6.68 34.39
N GLN A 225 14.94 -6.06 34.93
CA GLN A 225 13.75 -5.66 34.18
C GLN A 225 13.90 -4.21 33.67
N LEU A 226 13.85 -4.02 32.35
CA LEU A 226 13.98 -2.71 31.75
C LEU A 226 12.65 -1.97 31.58
N TRP A 227 11.53 -2.69 31.46
CA TRP A 227 10.17 -2.14 31.37
C TRP A 227 9.42 -2.45 32.66
N GLN A 228 9.14 -1.41 33.45
CA GLN A 228 8.53 -1.58 34.78
C GLN A 228 7.00 -1.79 34.70
N GLU A 229 6.34 -1.11 33.76
CA GLU A 229 4.90 -1.17 33.59
C GLU A 229 4.50 -2.30 32.64
N PRO A 230 3.34 -2.93 32.84
CA PRO A 230 2.82 -3.92 31.91
C PRO A 230 2.69 -3.35 30.49
N MET A 231 3.38 -3.98 29.55
CA MET A 231 3.40 -3.56 28.15
C MET A 231 3.46 -4.78 27.25
N ALA A 232 2.51 -4.87 26.31
CA ALA A 232 2.50 -5.84 25.22
C ALA A 232 2.71 -5.11 23.91
N LEU A 233 3.72 -5.50 23.13
CA LEU A 233 4.03 -4.89 21.84
C LEU A 233 3.86 -5.90 20.72
N LEU A 234 3.04 -5.54 19.74
CA LEU A 234 2.87 -6.28 18.49
C LEU A 234 4.21 -6.36 17.73
N SER A 235 4.47 -7.52 17.13
CA SER A 235 5.71 -7.74 16.39
C SER A 235 5.92 -6.70 15.28
N HIS A 236 7.12 -6.16 15.18
CA HIS A 236 7.59 -5.12 14.29
C HIS A 236 7.06 -3.71 14.61
N TRP A 237 5.80 -3.37 14.34
CA TRP A 237 5.32 -1.97 14.42
C TRP A 237 5.53 -1.33 15.79
N ASN A 238 4.97 -1.93 16.82
CA ASN A 238 5.09 -1.38 18.15
C ASN A 238 6.50 -1.55 18.72
N LEU A 239 7.21 -2.65 18.37
CA LEU A 239 8.61 -2.83 18.75
C LEU A 239 9.49 -1.74 18.11
N ARG A 240 9.28 -1.40 16.85
CA ARG A 240 9.97 -0.31 16.17
C ARG A 240 9.67 1.03 16.83
N ASP A 241 8.40 1.31 17.12
CA ASP A 241 7.99 2.57 17.74
C ASP A 241 8.56 2.72 19.16
N GLU A 242 8.58 1.64 19.94
CA GLU A 242 9.26 1.63 21.26
C GLU A 242 10.77 1.85 21.12
N LEU A 243 11.43 1.22 20.12
CA LEU A 243 12.83 1.45 19.84
C LEU A 243 13.10 2.93 19.49
N LYS A 244 12.28 3.53 18.62
CA LYS A 244 12.37 4.95 18.22
C LYS A 244 12.18 5.89 19.40
N SER A 245 11.24 5.60 20.31
CA SER A 245 10.96 6.43 21.50
C SER A 245 12.18 6.58 22.42
N ASN A 246 13.07 5.59 22.42
CA ASN A 246 14.28 5.58 23.24
C ASN A 246 15.40 6.52 22.75
N TYR A 247 15.31 7.11 21.53
CA TYR A 247 16.22 8.22 21.15
C TYR A 247 15.93 9.52 21.91
N ALA A 248 14.87 9.56 22.72
CA ALA A 248 14.46 10.69 23.53
C ALA A 248 15.17 10.84 24.90
N ASN A 249 16.32 10.20 25.11
CA ASN A 249 17.06 10.17 26.39
C ASN A 249 16.27 9.49 27.54
N ALA A 250 15.53 8.44 27.24
CA ALA A 250 14.85 7.63 28.24
C ALA A 250 15.85 6.86 29.13
N PRO A 251 15.51 6.52 30.38
CA PRO A 251 16.35 5.66 31.20
C PRO A 251 16.60 4.30 30.50
N HIS A 252 17.85 3.83 30.54
CA HIS A 252 18.27 2.58 29.88
C HIS A 252 17.99 2.53 28.36
N ALA A 253 17.95 3.67 27.70
CA ALA A 253 17.55 3.81 26.30
C ALA A 253 18.30 2.85 25.38
N GLN A 254 19.63 2.85 25.44
CA GLN A 254 20.45 1.99 24.59
C GLN A 254 20.25 0.50 24.88
N GLU A 255 20.16 0.12 26.16
CA GLU A 255 19.91 -1.28 26.56
C GLU A 255 18.55 -1.78 26.06
N LYS A 256 17.52 -0.94 26.12
CA LYS A 256 16.21 -1.22 25.57
C LYS A 256 16.25 -1.40 24.06
N GLN A 257 16.93 -0.51 23.34
CA GLN A 257 17.10 -0.61 21.88
C GLN A 257 17.81 -1.90 21.48
N GLU A 258 18.89 -2.24 22.17
CA GLU A 258 19.64 -3.47 21.93
C GLU A 258 18.78 -4.73 22.20
N MET A 259 18.00 -4.71 23.28
CA MET A 259 17.10 -5.83 23.61
C MET A 259 15.97 -5.99 22.58
N ILE A 260 15.34 -4.90 22.14
CA ILE A 260 14.34 -4.91 21.06
C ILE A 260 14.96 -5.46 19.77
N TYR A 261 16.16 -5.02 19.44
CA TYR A 261 16.89 -5.53 18.27
C TYR A 261 17.07 -7.05 18.34
N GLN A 262 17.48 -7.60 19.50
CA GLN A 262 17.60 -9.06 19.68
C GLN A 262 16.26 -9.77 19.53
N VAL A 263 15.17 -9.21 20.06
CA VAL A 263 13.81 -9.74 19.88
C VAL A 263 13.45 -9.79 18.39
N MET A 264 13.72 -8.72 17.63
CA MET A 264 13.45 -8.67 16.20
C MET A 264 14.23 -9.74 15.41
N LEU A 265 15.51 -9.92 15.72
CA LEU A 265 16.31 -10.97 15.09
C LEU A 265 15.73 -12.37 15.34
N ARG A 266 15.22 -12.63 16.56
CA ARG A 266 14.59 -13.91 16.89
C ARG A 266 13.26 -14.11 16.19
N ILE A 267 12.47 -13.04 16.00
CA ILE A 267 11.23 -13.08 15.21
C ILE A 267 11.56 -13.50 13.77
N ILE A 268 12.59 -12.91 13.16
CA ILE A 268 13.01 -13.26 11.79
C ILE A 268 13.47 -14.71 11.69
N ARG A 269 14.27 -15.17 12.68
CA ARG A 269 14.80 -16.53 12.72
C ARG A 269 13.79 -17.58 13.16
N GLN A 270 12.62 -17.16 13.65
CA GLN A 270 11.58 -18.04 14.22
C GLN A 270 12.11 -18.95 15.32
N ASP A 271 12.99 -18.43 16.17
CA ASP A 271 13.58 -19.13 17.30
C ASP A 271 13.13 -18.57 18.67
N ILE A 272 12.02 -17.84 18.71
CA ILE A 272 11.37 -17.40 19.96
C ILE A 272 10.65 -18.59 20.59
N PRO A 273 10.79 -18.78 21.92
CA PRO A 273 10.02 -19.79 22.62
C PRO A 273 8.52 -19.50 22.54
N ALA A 274 7.73 -20.49 22.11
CA ALA A 274 6.27 -20.31 21.95
C ALA A 274 5.58 -19.87 23.25
N CYS A 275 6.10 -20.29 24.41
CA CYS A 275 5.54 -19.96 25.71
C CYS A 275 5.64 -18.47 26.08
N VAL A 276 6.49 -17.67 25.40
CA VAL A 276 6.63 -16.23 25.70
C VAL A 276 5.83 -15.34 24.74
N VAL A 277 5.31 -15.89 23.64
CA VAL A 277 4.50 -15.13 22.71
C VAL A 277 3.08 -14.99 23.26
N ASN A 278 2.58 -13.76 23.32
CA ASN A 278 1.25 -13.41 23.85
C ASN A 278 0.96 -13.95 25.25
N ASN A 279 2.00 -14.14 26.06
CA ASN A 279 1.91 -14.76 27.38
C ASN A 279 2.84 -14.08 28.40
N ALA A 280 2.30 -13.67 29.53
CA ALA A 280 3.01 -13.01 30.62
C ALA A 280 3.40 -13.97 31.78
N GLU A 281 3.14 -15.27 31.64
CA GLU A 281 3.46 -16.26 32.68
C GLU A 281 4.94 -16.68 32.67
N TYR A 282 5.71 -16.23 31.68
CA TYR A 282 7.13 -16.55 31.52
C TYR A 282 7.98 -15.28 31.45
N LEU A 283 9.09 -15.27 32.17
CA LEU A 283 10.20 -14.33 31.98
C LEU A 283 11.12 -14.87 30.89
N TRP A 284 11.65 -13.97 30.07
CA TRP A 284 12.50 -14.35 28.93
C TRP A 284 13.73 -13.45 28.82
N LYS A 285 14.88 -14.08 28.58
CA LYS A 285 16.14 -13.42 28.21
C LYS A 285 16.37 -13.53 26.70
N PRO A 286 16.15 -12.47 25.91
CA PRO A 286 16.27 -12.56 24.46
C PRO A 286 17.66 -12.92 23.92
N TYR A 287 18.73 -12.60 24.67
CA TYR A 287 20.11 -12.90 24.22
C TYR A 287 20.44 -14.39 24.36
N SER A 288 20.33 -14.96 25.55
CA SER A 288 20.60 -16.38 25.81
C SER A 288 19.46 -17.30 25.39
N ASN A 289 18.28 -16.77 25.13
CA ASN A 289 17.02 -17.48 24.84
C ASN A 289 16.55 -18.39 25.97
N GLU A 290 16.84 -17.99 27.22
CA GLU A 290 16.42 -18.69 28.42
C GLU A 290 15.10 -18.17 28.93
N VAL A 291 14.27 -19.06 29.50
CA VAL A 291 12.98 -18.73 30.07
C VAL A 291 12.89 -19.18 31.55
N LYS A 292 11.98 -18.52 32.29
CA LYS A 292 11.62 -18.86 33.67
C LYS A 292 10.14 -18.59 33.89
N GLU A 293 9.42 -19.51 34.52
CA GLU A 293 8.01 -19.27 34.94
C GLU A 293 7.93 -18.16 35.99
N VAL A 294 6.90 -17.30 35.91
CA VAL A 294 6.65 -16.21 36.86
C VAL A 294 6.14 -16.76 38.18
N GLU A 295 5.25 -17.76 38.17
CA GLU A 295 4.69 -18.42 39.34
C GLU A 295 5.07 -19.91 39.35
N GLY A 296 6.06 -20.27 40.17
CA GLY A 296 6.42 -21.65 40.50
C GLY A 296 6.96 -21.73 41.92
N SER A 297 6.48 -22.67 42.72
CA SER A 297 6.96 -22.90 44.08
C SER A 297 8.39 -23.44 44.05
N GLY A 298 9.37 -22.55 44.22
CA GLY A 298 10.78 -22.89 44.37
C GLY A 298 11.72 -21.96 43.64
N ASP A 299 12.99 -21.98 43.99
CA ASP A 299 14.09 -21.27 43.31
C ASP A 299 14.33 -21.89 41.90
N GLN A 300 13.37 -21.69 40.99
CA GLN A 300 13.60 -22.07 39.59
C GLN A 300 14.59 -21.09 38.97
N GLU A 301 15.66 -21.62 38.38
CA GLU A 301 16.63 -20.88 37.62
C GLU A 301 16.11 -20.68 36.16
N PHE A 302 16.65 -19.67 35.45
CA PHE A 302 16.47 -19.58 34.02
C PHE A 302 17.02 -20.85 33.36
N ARG A 303 16.27 -21.41 32.43
CA ARG A 303 16.65 -22.64 31.72
C ARG A 303 16.58 -22.44 30.21
N SER A 304 17.55 -23.00 29.53
CA SER A 304 17.48 -23.18 28.08
C SER A 304 16.43 -24.22 27.74
N LEU A 305 15.59 -23.94 26.75
CA LEU A 305 14.53 -24.82 26.36
C LEU A 305 15.09 -25.95 25.48
N GLY A 306 14.91 -27.19 25.90
CA GLY A 306 15.20 -28.36 25.08
C GLY A 306 14.31 -28.37 23.82
N ASP A 307 14.81 -28.96 22.75
CA ASP A 307 14.25 -28.90 21.38
C ASP A 307 12.77 -29.28 21.19
N GLN A 308 12.13 -29.88 22.18
CA GLN A 308 10.75 -30.40 22.04
C GLN A 308 9.68 -29.69 22.89
N GLU A 309 10.03 -29.04 24.00
CA GLU A 309 9.02 -28.50 24.93
C GLU A 309 8.46 -27.13 24.52
N PHE A 310 9.12 -26.38 23.65
CA PHE A 310 8.83 -24.96 23.44
C PHE A 310 8.83 -24.50 21.98
N ARG A 311 8.86 -25.45 21.05
CA ARG A 311 8.66 -25.12 19.65
C ARG A 311 7.18 -24.96 19.43
N GLY A 312 6.75 -23.72 19.19
CA GLY A 312 5.53 -23.42 18.45
C GLY A 312 5.61 -24.06 17.07
N SER A 313 4.62 -23.87 16.22
CA SER A 313 4.71 -24.28 14.82
C SER A 313 5.97 -23.64 14.23
N GLU A 314 7.00 -24.48 13.99
CA GLU A 314 8.27 -24.02 13.42
C GLU A 314 7.97 -23.30 12.11
N ASP A 315 8.52 -22.08 11.95
CA ASP A 315 8.40 -21.30 10.73
C ASP A 315 6.98 -20.82 10.37
N GLU A 316 6.07 -20.67 11.34
CA GLU A 316 4.68 -20.24 11.10
C GLU A 316 4.60 -18.92 10.34
N ARG A 317 5.50 -17.96 10.64
CA ARG A 317 5.63 -16.70 9.90
C ARG A 317 5.78 -16.95 8.40
N TYR A 318 6.66 -17.86 8.05
CA TYR A 318 7.00 -18.18 6.65
C TYR A 318 5.95 -19.10 6.02
N GLN A 319 5.25 -19.90 6.83
CA GLN A 319 4.09 -20.66 6.35
C GLN A 319 2.94 -19.74 5.91
N LYS A 320 2.66 -18.65 6.66
CA LYS A 320 1.65 -17.65 6.24
C LYS A 320 2.00 -16.96 4.92
N ILE A 321 3.29 -16.66 4.70
CA ILE A 321 3.74 -16.12 3.41
C ILE A 321 3.51 -17.13 2.27
N LEU A 322 3.85 -18.41 2.50
CA LEU A 322 3.61 -19.48 1.51
C LEU A 322 2.12 -19.68 1.22
N ASP A 323 1.26 -19.62 2.24
CA ASP A 323 -0.18 -19.77 2.07
C ASP A 323 -0.75 -18.67 1.15
N ILE A 324 -0.30 -17.43 1.35
CA ILE A 324 -0.65 -16.30 0.47
C ILE A 324 -0.07 -16.52 -0.94
N PHE A 325 1.20 -16.91 -1.04
CA PHE A 325 1.84 -17.17 -2.34
C PHE A 325 1.07 -18.24 -3.14
N HIS A 326 0.71 -19.36 -2.53
CA HIS A 326 -0.05 -20.41 -3.20
C HIS A 326 -1.48 -19.96 -3.57
N ALA A 327 -2.11 -19.12 -2.77
CA ALA A 327 -3.39 -18.53 -3.11
C ALA A 327 -3.28 -17.58 -4.32
N MET A 328 -2.23 -16.74 -4.37
CA MET A 328 -1.96 -15.86 -5.52
C MET A 328 -1.61 -16.63 -6.79
N GLN A 329 -0.91 -17.79 -6.68
CA GLN A 329 -0.65 -18.66 -7.82
C GLN A 329 -1.92 -19.23 -8.46
N GLN A 330 -3.01 -19.39 -7.71
CA GLN A 330 -4.29 -19.83 -8.30
C GLN A 330 -4.85 -18.79 -9.27
N ILE A 331 -4.58 -17.49 -9.02
CA ILE A 331 -4.95 -16.39 -9.91
C ILE A 331 -4.14 -16.46 -11.21
N ASP A 332 -2.87 -16.87 -11.16
CA ASP A 332 -1.95 -16.89 -12.31
C ASP A 332 -2.50 -17.73 -13.48
N ALA A 333 -3.25 -18.81 -13.17
CA ALA A 333 -3.87 -19.68 -14.18
C ALA A 333 -4.88 -18.94 -15.08
N TYR A 334 -5.48 -17.86 -14.59
CA TYR A 334 -6.47 -17.05 -15.29
C TYR A 334 -5.86 -15.79 -15.95
N ARG A 335 -4.57 -15.53 -15.74
CA ARG A 335 -3.88 -14.32 -16.15
C ARG A 335 -2.68 -14.64 -17.05
N LYS A 336 -2.97 -14.99 -18.31
CA LYS A 336 -1.90 -15.30 -19.31
C LYS A 336 -1.06 -14.08 -19.68
N ASP A 337 -1.64 -12.90 -19.61
CA ASP A 337 -1.03 -11.59 -19.86
C ASP A 337 -0.11 -11.14 -18.72
N ALA A 338 -0.46 -11.47 -17.48
CA ALA A 338 0.30 -11.16 -16.27
C ALA A 338 0.39 -12.41 -15.36
N PRO A 339 1.19 -13.44 -15.75
CA PRO A 339 1.17 -14.77 -15.16
C PRO A 339 1.90 -14.89 -13.80
N SER A 340 2.07 -13.78 -13.10
CA SER A 340 2.58 -13.77 -11.73
C SER A 340 2.02 -12.60 -10.95
N HIS A 341 1.91 -12.77 -9.62
CA HIS A 341 1.52 -11.68 -8.74
C HIS A 341 2.50 -10.50 -8.83
N VAL A 342 3.79 -10.77 -8.99
CA VAL A 342 4.82 -9.72 -9.21
C VAL A 342 4.47 -8.84 -10.41
N LEU A 343 4.15 -9.45 -11.57
CA LEU A 343 3.79 -8.67 -12.75
C LEU A 343 2.51 -7.88 -12.55
N ARG A 344 1.49 -8.45 -11.92
CA ARG A 344 0.22 -7.74 -11.64
C ARG A 344 0.46 -6.55 -10.72
N THR A 345 1.18 -6.73 -9.62
CA THR A 345 1.46 -5.64 -8.68
C THR A 345 2.16 -4.47 -9.36
N PHE A 346 3.23 -4.73 -10.13
CA PHE A 346 4.03 -3.65 -10.71
C PHE A 346 3.41 -3.06 -11.98
N ASN A 347 2.80 -3.88 -12.84
CA ASN A 347 2.30 -3.40 -14.13
C ASN A 347 0.82 -2.98 -14.11
N GLU A 348 0.04 -3.39 -13.08
CA GLU A 348 -1.40 -3.13 -13.02
C GLU A 348 -1.80 -2.36 -11.78
N ASP A 349 -1.35 -2.79 -10.58
CA ASP A 349 -1.72 -2.12 -9.33
C ASP A 349 -0.93 -0.82 -9.13
N LEU A 350 0.40 -0.87 -9.27
CA LEU A 350 1.28 0.30 -9.16
C LEU A 350 1.42 1.05 -10.48
N GLU A 351 1.30 0.36 -11.59
CA GLU A 351 1.55 0.87 -12.95
C GLU A 351 2.93 1.53 -13.12
N ILE A 352 3.92 0.98 -12.41
CA ILE A 352 5.34 1.35 -12.52
C ILE A 352 6.14 0.06 -12.69
N PRO A 353 6.93 -0.11 -13.75
CA PRO A 353 7.73 -1.31 -13.94
C PRO A 353 8.66 -1.58 -12.76
N LYS A 354 8.72 -2.85 -12.30
CA LYS A 354 9.56 -3.26 -11.18
C LYS A 354 11.01 -2.75 -11.26
N ALA A 355 11.61 -2.85 -12.46
CA ALA A 355 12.99 -2.42 -12.68
C ALA A 355 13.18 -0.90 -12.50
N GLU A 356 12.17 -0.09 -12.80
CA GLU A 356 12.19 1.35 -12.57
C GLU A 356 12.15 1.67 -11.07
N ILE A 357 11.28 0.99 -10.32
CA ILE A 357 11.21 1.11 -8.86
C ILE A 357 12.54 0.73 -8.22
N GLU A 358 13.13 -0.41 -8.62
CA GLU A 358 14.45 -0.83 -8.13
C GLU A 358 15.53 0.21 -8.42
N ALA A 359 15.54 0.78 -9.63
CA ALA A 359 16.50 1.80 -10.01
C ALA A 359 16.37 3.07 -9.15
N LEU A 360 15.15 3.55 -8.89
CA LEU A 360 14.88 4.69 -8.02
C LEU A 360 15.36 4.43 -6.58
N PHE A 361 15.03 3.25 -6.04
CA PHE A 361 15.44 2.89 -4.67
C PHE A 361 16.95 2.80 -4.54
N LEU A 362 17.62 2.15 -5.48
CA LEU A 362 19.07 2.01 -5.46
C LEU A 362 19.78 3.35 -5.67
N GLN A 363 19.22 4.26 -6.46
CA GLN A 363 19.77 5.61 -6.63
C GLN A 363 19.78 6.38 -5.31
N LEU A 364 18.69 6.33 -4.52
CA LEU A 364 18.64 6.97 -3.21
C LEU A 364 19.54 6.27 -2.20
N ILE A 365 19.41 4.96 -2.05
CA ILE A 365 20.15 4.15 -1.06
C ILE A 365 21.68 4.34 -1.20
N GLN A 366 22.18 4.43 -2.44
CA GLN A 366 23.61 4.56 -2.72
C GLN A 366 24.11 6.01 -2.79
N SER A 367 23.23 7.00 -2.55
CA SER A 367 23.57 8.41 -2.67
C SER A 367 24.63 8.85 -1.65
N ASN A 368 25.33 9.94 -1.96
CA ASN A 368 26.27 10.55 -1.01
C ASN A 368 25.52 11.27 0.11
N GLU A 369 24.30 11.69 -0.13
CA GLU A 369 23.42 12.34 0.82
C GLU A 369 23.08 11.39 1.98
N ILE A 370 22.78 10.13 1.72
CA ILE A 370 22.59 9.11 2.78
C ILE A 370 23.85 8.97 3.64
N LYS A 371 25.04 8.96 3.03
CA LYS A 371 26.30 8.88 3.79
C LYS A 371 26.51 10.12 4.69
N ALA A 372 26.15 11.28 4.19
CA ALA A 372 26.24 12.54 4.95
C ALA A 372 25.23 12.56 6.12
N VAL A 373 24.00 12.12 5.89
CA VAL A 373 22.99 11.98 6.95
C VAL A 373 23.46 10.97 8.01
N ALA A 374 23.99 9.81 7.61
CA ALA A 374 24.56 8.85 8.55
C ALA A 374 25.69 9.43 9.39
N GLN A 375 26.52 10.33 8.81
CA GLN A 375 27.57 11.02 9.54
C GLN A 375 26.99 11.98 10.60
N ILE A 376 25.95 12.75 10.28
CA ILE A 376 25.25 13.61 11.25
C ILE A 376 24.70 12.77 12.40
N ILE A 377 24.05 11.63 12.09
CA ILE A 377 23.50 10.75 13.12
C ILE A 377 24.61 10.23 14.03
N ARG A 378 25.75 9.81 13.47
CA ARG A 378 26.92 9.35 14.23
C ARG A 378 27.43 10.44 15.17
N GLU A 379 27.54 11.67 14.69
CA GLU A 379 27.98 12.82 15.50
C GLU A 379 27.00 13.13 16.63
N ARG A 380 25.69 13.11 16.37
CA ARG A 380 24.65 13.32 17.39
C ARG A 380 24.61 12.23 18.45
N LEU A 381 24.85 10.97 18.06
CA LEU A 381 24.89 9.84 18.99
C LEU A 381 26.24 9.75 19.73
N GLY A 382 27.31 10.38 19.22
CA GLY A 382 28.65 10.30 19.81
C GLY A 382 29.27 8.89 19.76
N ARG A 383 28.78 8.02 18.87
CA ARG A 383 29.23 6.63 18.68
C ARG A 383 29.04 6.15 17.25
N GLU A 384 29.71 5.06 16.89
CA GLU A 384 29.43 4.39 15.63
C GLU A 384 27.98 3.90 15.58
N LEU A 385 27.42 3.89 14.36
CA LEU A 385 26.05 3.44 14.15
C LEU A 385 25.95 1.93 14.31
N ARG A 386 24.79 1.47 14.74
CA ARG A 386 24.39 0.06 14.90
C ARG A 386 23.23 -0.26 13.98
N PRO A 387 22.94 -1.53 13.70
CA PRO A 387 21.86 -1.91 12.80
C PRO A 387 20.52 -1.23 13.10
N TYR A 388 20.14 -1.14 14.38
CA TYR A 388 18.89 -0.53 14.80
C TYR A 388 18.85 1.00 14.67
N ASP A 389 19.99 1.69 14.42
CA ASP A 389 20.00 3.11 14.12
C ASP A 389 19.41 3.44 12.73
N ILE A 390 19.07 2.42 11.92
CA ILE A 390 18.23 2.57 10.73
C ILE A 390 16.90 3.26 11.07
N TRP A 391 16.41 3.12 12.31
CA TRP A 391 15.23 3.78 12.85
C TRP A 391 15.54 4.99 13.72
N TYR A 392 16.67 5.69 13.48
CA TYR A 392 17.02 6.91 14.20
C TYR A 392 15.89 7.95 14.13
N ASP A 393 15.45 8.47 15.28
CA ASP A 393 14.32 9.40 15.41
C ASP A 393 14.71 10.78 15.95
N GLY A 394 16.02 11.07 15.99
CA GLY A 394 16.54 12.31 16.60
C GLY A 394 16.44 13.54 15.71
N PHE A 395 15.99 13.40 14.45
CA PHE A 395 15.70 14.53 13.56
C PHE A 395 14.33 15.15 13.82
N LYS A 396 13.40 14.43 14.42
CA LYS A 396 12.09 14.98 14.73
C LYS A 396 12.25 16.22 15.57
N SER A 397 11.92 17.37 14.99
CA SER A 397 11.84 18.63 15.73
C SER A 397 10.77 18.44 16.80
N ARG A 398 11.21 18.23 18.06
CA ARG A 398 10.29 18.19 19.17
C ARG A 398 9.64 19.55 19.22
N SER A 399 8.36 19.60 18.88
CA SER A 399 7.56 20.79 19.00
C SER A 399 7.81 21.39 20.38
N THR A 400 8.10 22.69 20.43
CA THR A 400 8.14 23.45 21.69
C THR A 400 6.76 23.49 22.36
N LEU A 401 5.73 23.00 21.66
CA LEU A 401 4.35 22.87 22.13
C LEU A 401 4.21 21.52 22.83
N SER A 402 3.76 21.55 24.09
CA SER A 402 3.49 20.32 24.78
C SER A 402 2.27 19.61 24.18
N GLU A 403 2.36 18.31 24.02
CA GLU A 403 1.26 17.47 23.51
C GLU A 403 -0.01 17.65 24.33
N ASP A 404 0.10 17.80 25.65
CA ASP A 404 -1.03 18.08 26.55
C ASP A 404 -1.77 19.37 26.18
N LYS A 405 -1.04 20.44 25.82
CA LYS A 405 -1.67 21.70 25.40
C LYS A 405 -2.37 21.55 24.04
N LEU A 406 -1.76 20.84 23.11
CA LEU A 406 -2.36 20.56 21.81
C LEU A 406 -3.63 19.71 22.00
N THR A 407 -3.54 18.67 22.82
CA THR A 407 -4.68 17.80 23.16
C THR A 407 -5.82 18.59 23.82
N ALA A 408 -5.52 19.46 24.80
CA ALA A 408 -6.54 20.30 25.43
C ALA A 408 -7.22 21.24 24.41
N GLN A 409 -6.44 21.80 23.46
CA GLN A 409 -6.97 22.65 22.40
C GLN A 409 -7.87 21.88 21.42
N THR A 410 -7.40 20.70 20.95
CA THR A 410 -8.17 19.90 19.98
C THR A 410 -9.42 19.29 20.62
N GLN A 411 -9.38 18.82 21.85
CA GLN A 411 -10.54 18.34 22.59
C GLN A 411 -11.60 19.45 22.78
N SER A 412 -11.15 20.67 23.11
CA SER A 412 -12.06 21.81 23.25
C SER A 412 -12.68 22.24 21.92
N ARG A 413 -11.90 22.18 20.82
CA ARG A 413 -12.37 22.60 19.49
C ARG A 413 -13.23 21.55 18.81
N TYR A 414 -12.90 20.28 19.00
CA TYR A 414 -13.54 19.12 18.36
C TYR A 414 -14.09 18.12 19.39
N PRO A 415 -15.09 18.51 20.17
CA PRO A 415 -15.72 17.61 21.15
C PRO A 415 -16.50 16.46 20.49
N THR A 416 -16.84 16.57 19.20
CA THR A 416 -17.60 15.58 18.43
C THR A 416 -17.10 15.52 16.98
N ALA A 417 -17.42 14.44 16.26
CA ALA A 417 -17.18 14.30 14.83
C ALA A 417 -17.80 15.47 14.02
N LEU A 418 -19.03 15.83 14.35
CA LEU A 418 -19.74 16.95 13.72
C LEU A 418 -19.02 18.30 13.93
N ALA A 419 -18.32 18.49 15.03
CA ALA A 419 -17.56 19.72 15.27
C ALA A 419 -16.37 19.84 14.30
N PHE A 420 -15.67 18.72 14.01
CA PHE A 420 -14.61 18.68 13.00
C PHE A 420 -15.20 18.89 11.58
N GLU A 421 -16.28 18.19 11.25
CA GLU A 421 -16.98 18.32 9.96
C GLU A 421 -17.36 19.78 9.65
N LYS A 422 -17.94 20.48 10.62
CA LYS A 422 -18.31 21.89 10.48
C LYS A 422 -17.14 22.84 10.28
N ASP A 423 -15.93 22.44 10.70
CA ASP A 423 -14.73 23.26 10.60
C ASP A 423 -13.95 23.02 9.30
N MET A 424 -14.23 21.92 8.56
CA MET A 424 -13.56 21.61 7.29
C MET A 424 -13.60 22.76 6.26
N PRO A 425 -14.71 23.48 6.04
CA PRO A 425 -14.72 24.63 5.12
C PRO A 425 -13.72 25.71 5.52
N ARG A 426 -13.57 26.01 6.83
CA ARG A 426 -12.57 26.96 7.32
C ARG A 426 -11.16 26.46 7.04
N MET A 427 -10.87 25.17 7.31
CA MET A 427 -9.56 24.58 7.03
C MET A 427 -9.19 24.71 5.55
N LEU A 428 -10.13 24.43 4.65
CA LEU A 428 -9.91 24.59 3.21
C LEU A 428 -9.69 26.06 2.82
N MET A 429 -10.45 27.00 3.40
CA MET A 429 -10.24 28.42 3.16
C MET A 429 -8.87 28.89 3.68
N ASP A 430 -8.39 28.37 4.80
CA ASP A 430 -7.05 28.65 5.34
C ASP A 430 -5.93 28.12 4.43
N LEU A 431 -6.21 27.04 3.68
CA LEU A 431 -5.33 26.51 2.63
C LEU A 431 -5.44 27.27 1.30
N GLY A 432 -6.40 28.22 1.19
CA GLY A 432 -6.55 29.10 0.02
C GLY A 432 -7.70 28.73 -0.92
N PHE A 433 -8.47 27.68 -0.63
CA PHE A 433 -9.67 27.37 -1.42
C PHE A 433 -10.70 28.50 -1.33
N GLY A 434 -11.30 28.86 -2.46
CA GLY A 434 -12.38 29.83 -2.49
C GLY A 434 -13.56 29.37 -1.63
N LYS A 435 -14.30 30.30 -1.02
CA LYS A 435 -15.39 29.98 -0.10
C LYS A 435 -16.42 28.98 -0.67
N GLU A 436 -16.83 29.18 -1.92
CA GLU A 436 -17.79 28.32 -2.58
C GLU A 436 -17.22 26.90 -2.79
N GLN A 437 -15.99 26.80 -3.30
CA GLN A 437 -15.29 25.54 -3.49
C GLN A 437 -15.08 24.81 -2.17
N ALA A 438 -14.63 25.50 -1.11
CA ALA A 438 -14.43 24.93 0.21
C ALA A 438 -15.71 24.31 0.79
N HIS A 439 -16.85 25.01 0.67
CA HIS A 439 -18.13 24.48 1.11
C HIS A 439 -18.61 23.33 0.23
N ASN A 440 -18.39 23.41 -1.08
CA ASN A 440 -18.74 22.33 -1.99
C ASN A 440 -17.96 21.05 -1.67
N ILE A 441 -16.64 21.12 -1.54
CA ILE A 441 -15.81 19.95 -1.17
C ILE A 441 -16.29 19.37 0.17
N ALA A 442 -16.39 20.21 1.21
CA ALA A 442 -16.79 19.75 2.55
C ALA A 442 -18.20 19.14 2.58
N SER A 443 -19.12 19.58 1.70
CA SER A 443 -20.48 19.02 1.63
C SER A 443 -20.52 17.57 1.13
N HIS A 444 -19.45 17.09 0.50
CA HIS A 444 -19.30 15.72 0.04
C HIS A 444 -18.49 14.82 1.01
N ILE A 445 -18.19 15.32 2.21
CA ILE A 445 -17.43 14.59 3.22
C ILE A 445 -18.23 14.53 4.52
N VAL A 446 -18.37 13.34 5.11
CA VAL A 446 -18.94 13.14 6.43
C VAL A 446 -17.86 12.63 7.39
N VAL A 447 -17.93 13.06 8.65
CA VAL A 447 -16.99 12.66 9.69
C VAL A 447 -17.63 11.69 10.66
N GLU A 448 -17.01 10.54 10.86
CA GLU A 448 -17.52 9.43 11.67
C GLU A 448 -16.53 9.06 12.78
N ALA A 449 -17.04 8.78 13.99
CA ALA A 449 -16.23 8.30 15.10
C ALA A 449 -15.93 6.81 14.92
N ALA A 450 -14.66 6.45 14.74
CA ALA A 450 -14.22 5.09 14.50
C ALA A 450 -13.93 4.33 15.80
N ARG A 451 -14.22 3.01 15.81
CA ARG A 451 -13.80 2.08 16.88
C ARG A 451 -12.31 1.76 16.82
N GLY A 452 -11.76 1.65 15.62
CA GLY A 452 -10.38 1.28 15.34
C GLY A 452 -9.47 2.46 15.03
N SER A 453 -8.51 2.23 14.16
CA SER A 453 -7.64 3.27 13.61
C SER A 453 -8.45 4.24 12.74
N GLY A 454 -8.00 5.50 12.64
CA GLY A 454 -8.51 6.44 11.67
C GLY A 454 -8.25 5.93 10.25
N HIS A 455 -9.16 6.21 9.33
CA HIS A 455 -9.01 5.91 7.91
C HIS A 455 -10.04 6.70 7.08
N ALA A 456 -9.66 7.07 5.88
CA ALA A 456 -10.59 7.55 4.88
C ALA A 456 -11.31 6.36 4.23
N ARG A 457 -12.60 6.51 3.96
CA ARG A 457 -13.35 5.59 3.12
C ARG A 457 -13.78 6.35 1.88
N PRO A 458 -13.33 5.94 0.69
CA PRO A 458 -13.60 6.65 -0.54
C PRO A 458 -15.08 6.61 -0.90
N CYS A 459 -15.53 7.62 -1.63
CA CYS A 459 -16.81 7.58 -2.30
C CYS A 459 -16.67 6.91 -3.67
N VAL A 460 -17.50 5.90 -3.93
CA VAL A 460 -17.46 5.13 -5.17
C VAL A 460 -18.23 5.82 -6.30
N GLY A 461 -19.15 6.72 -5.97
CA GLY A 461 -19.94 7.45 -6.96
C GLY A 461 -20.47 8.80 -6.45
N ARG A 462 -20.85 9.65 -7.39
CA ARG A 462 -21.18 11.08 -7.17
C ARG A 462 -22.38 11.36 -6.29
N ASN A 463 -23.14 10.34 -5.89
CA ASN A 463 -24.33 10.49 -5.02
C ASN A 463 -24.06 10.06 -3.56
N GLN A 464 -22.80 9.76 -3.21
CA GLN A 464 -22.41 9.33 -1.88
C GLN A 464 -21.27 10.18 -1.33
N PRO A 465 -21.25 10.50 -0.03
CA PRO A 465 -20.14 11.24 0.56
C PRO A 465 -18.91 10.32 0.76
N ALA A 466 -17.73 10.91 0.64
CA ALA A 466 -16.52 10.36 1.22
C ALA A 466 -16.62 10.38 2.76
N ARG A 467 -15.98 9.43 3.45
CA ARG A 467 -16.11 9.28 4.90
C ARG A 467 -14.76 9.38 5.58
N LEU A 468 -14.65 10.40 6.44
CA LEU A 468 -13.51 10.58 7.32
C LEU A 468 -13.79 9.86 8.64
N ARG A 469 -13.04 8.80 8.92
CA ARG A 469 -13.17 8.05 10.17
C ARG A 469 -11.97 8.33 11.08
N THR A 470 -12.24 8.76 12.31
CA THR A 470 -11.18 9.09 13.28
C THR A 470 -11.61 8.78 14.70
N ARG A 471 -10.64 8.71 15.61
CA ARG A 471 -10.89 8.45 17.02
C ARG A 471 -11.37 9.73 17.72
N ILE A 472 -12.51 9.62 18.40
CA ILE A 472 -13.06 10.67 19.24
C ILE A 472 -13.54 10.04 20.53
N SER A 473 -12.91 10.42 21.64
CA SER A 473 -13.28 9.95 22.97
C SER A 473 -14.43 10.78 23.56
N ASP A 474 -14.92 10.37 24.74
CA ASP A 474 -15.89 11.16 25.51
C ASP A 474 -15.36 12.55 25.92
N LYS A 475 -14.04 12.74 25.90
CA LYS A 475 -13.37 14.03 26.17
C LYS A 475 -13.19 14.88 24.90
N GLY A 476 -13.56 14.35 23.73
CA GLY A 476 -13.30 14.95 22.43
C GLY A 476 -12.09 14.34 21.74
N MET A 477 -11.69 14.97 20.62
CA MET A 477 -10.57 14.54 19.77
C MET A 477 -9.25 15.01 20.39
N ASP A 478 -8.37 14.09 20.81
CA ASP A 478 -7.01 14.43 21.23
C ASP A 478 -6.14 14.88 20.04
N TYR A 479 -4.92 15.35 20.30
CA TYR A 479 -4.06 15.85 19.24
C TYR A 479 -3.66 14.75 18.24
N LYS A 480 -3.44 13.53 18.72
CA LYS A 480 -3.12 12.39 17.84
C LYS A 480 -4.30 12.06 16.92
N GLY A 481 -5.50 12.03 17.46
CA GLY A 481 -6.74 11.85 16.67
C GLY A 481 -6.95 12.97 15.66
N TYR A 482 -6.64 14.23 16.05
CA TYR A 482 -6.68 15.38 15.15
C TYR A 482 -5.66 15.28 14.01
N ASN A 483 -4.41 14.96 14.30
CA ASN A 483 -3.37 14.81 13.29
C ASN A 483 -3.71 13.72 12.27
N ILE A 484 -4.27 12.58 12.75
CA ILE A 484 -4.82 11.53 11.88
C ILE A 484 -6.02 12.06 11.09
N ALA A 485 -6.95 12.78 11.72
CA ALA A 485 -8.12 13.32 11.03
C ALA A 485 -7.74 14.31 9.90
N VAL A 486 -6.66 15.09 10.07
CA VAL A 486 -6.14 15.97 9.02
C VAL A 486 -5.50 15.16 7.88
N HIS A 487 -4.82 14.05 8.18
CA HIS A 487 -4.32 13.12 7.18
C HIS A 487 -5.48 12.53 6.35
N GLU A 488 -6.48 11.95 7.02
CA GLU A 488 -7.66 11.38 6.36
C GLU A 488 -8.47 12.43 5.58
N PHE A 489 -8.45 13.68 6.05
CA PHE A 489 -9.08 14.80 5.34
C PHE A 489 -8.37 15.07 4.00
N GLY A 490 -7.04 14.92 3.95
CA GLY A 490 -6.29 15.00 2.70
C GLY A 490 -6.73 13.98 1.67
N HIS A 491 -6.93 12.70 2.09
CA HIS A 491 -7.50 11.67 1.23
C HIS A 491 -8.89 12.07 0.72
N ASN A 492 -9.81 12.47 1.62
CA ASN A 492 -11.17 12.79 1.21
C ASN A 492 -11.26 14.01 0.30
N VAL A 493 -10.41 15.03 0.47
CA VAL A 493 -10.37 16.20 -0.43
C VAL A 493 -9.91 15.76 -1.83
N GLU A 494 -8.87 14.93 -1.91
CA GLU A 494 -8.40 14.35 -3.16
C GLU A 494 -9.52 13.55 -3.84
N GLU A 495 -10.16 12.64 -3.10
CA GLU A 495 -11.25 11.79 -3.59
C GLU A 495 -12.43 12.60 -4.16
N VAL A 496 -12.83 13.67 -3.46
CA VAL A 496 -13.89 14.56 -3.94
C VAL A 496 -13.46 15.25 -5.23
N LEU A 497 -12.22 15.75 -5.30
CA LEU A 497 -11.73 16.43 -6.52
C LEU A 497 -11.60 15.47 -7.70
N SER A 498 -11.10 14.27 -7.46
CA SER A 498 -10.84 13.26 -8.49
C SER A 498 -12.08 12.47 -8.93
N LEU A 499 -13.22 12.63 -8.24
CA LEU A 499 -14.49 12.02 -8.63
C LEU A 499 -15.52 13.04 -9.12
N TYR A 500 -15.81 14.07 -8.31
CA TYR A 500 -16.89 15.02 -8.63
C TYR A 500 -16.52 16.00 -9.74
N ASN A 501 -15.24 16.31 -9.90
CA ASN A 501 -14.76 17.27 -10.88
C ASN A 501 -14.13 16.60 -12.11
N ILE A 502 -14.34 15.28 -12.28
CA ILE A 502 -13.84 14.53 -13.43
C ILE A 502 -14.91 14.43 -14.52
N ASP A 503 -14.52 14.53 -15.77
CA ASP A 503 -15.39 14.47 -16.94
C ASP A 503 -15.92 13.05 -17.23
N TYR A 504 -15.06 12.03 -17.07
CA TYR A 504 -15.38 10.64 -17.35
C TYR A 504 -15.24 9.78 -16.10
N TYR A 505 -16.28 9.01 -15.72
CA TYR A 505 -16.30 8.21 -14.49
C TYR A 505 -15.14 7.19 -14.42
N THR A 506 -14.76 6.58 -15.54
CA THR A 506 -13.63 5.63 -15.55
C THR A 506 -12.26 6.27 -15.32
N LEU A 507 -12.18 7.60 -15.38
CA LEU A 507 -11.02 8.38 -14.96
C LEU A 507 -11.09 8.85 -13.51
N ALA A 508 -12.16 8.52 -12.77
CA ALA A 508 -12.25 8.88 -11.36
C ALA A 508 -11.10 8.25 -10.57
N GLY A 509 -10.54 9.03 -9.63
CA GLY A 509 -9.39 8.63 -8.81
C GLY A 509 -8.05 9.09 -9.38
N ILE A 510 -6.99 8.52 -8.83
CA ILE A 510 -5.59 8.80 -9.11
C ILE A 510 -4.84 7.50 -9.37
N PRO A 511 -3.56 7.51 -9.79
CA PRO A 511 -2.88 6.31 -10.27
C PRO A 511 -2.92 5.11 -9.32
N ASN A 512 -2.42 5.26 -8.11
CA ASN A 512 -2.35 4.18 -7.13
C ASN A 512 -2.30 4.70 -5.67
N THR A 513 -2.25 3.79 -4.70
CA THR A 513 -2.26 4.11 -3.27
C THR A 513 -1.12 5.04 -2.83
N GLY A 514 0.07 4.96 -3.45
CA GLY A 514 1.17 5.89 -3.14
C GLY A 514 0.81 7.35 -3.43
N PHE A 515 0.02 7.59 -4.48
CA PHE A 515 -0.40 8.95 -4.86
C PHE A 515 -1.48 9.52 -3.95
N THR A 516 -2.39 8.70 -3.42
CA THR A 516 -3.36 9.17 -2.42
C THR A 516 -2.69 9.45 -1.07
N GLU A 517 -1.70 8.64 -0.66
CA GLU A 517 -0.88 8.92 0.51
C GLU A 517 -0.15 10.26 0.40
N ALA A 518 0.34 10.61 -0.78
CA ALA A 518 0.98 11.90 -1.01
C ALA A 518 0.03 13.07 -0.71
N SER A 519 -1.25 12.99 -1.09
CA SER A 519 -2.28 13.99 -0.74
C SER A 519 -2.51 14.10 0.76
N ALA A 520 -2.65 12.97 1.43
CA ALA A 520 -2.87 12.92 2.87
C ALA A 520 -1.71 13.56 3.65
N PHE A 521 -0.47 13.26 3.28
CA PHE A 521 0.71 13.86 3.90
C PHE A 521 0.82 15.36 3.62
N LEU A 522 0.43 15.84 2.44
CA LEU A 522 0.37 17.28 2.15
C LEU A 522 -0.53 18.03 3.14
N PHE A 523 -1.66 17.43 3.53
CA PHE A 523 -2.53 17.99 4.55
C PHE A 523 -1.95 17.83 5.95
N GLN A 524 -1.49 16.64 6.31
CA GLN A 524 -0.97 16.32 7.64
C GLN A 524 0.18 17.22 8.07
N GLN A 525 1.08 17.57 7.15
CA GLN A 525 2.19 18.52 7.42
C GLN A 525 1.71 19.92 7.79
N ARG A 526 0.46 20.28 7.50
CA ARG A 526 -0.17 21.57 7.77
C ARG A 526 -1.08 21.54 9.00
N ASP A 527 -1.08 20.47 9.77
CA ASP A 527 -1.99 20.28 10.93
C ASP A 527 -1.89 21.40 11.96
N LEU A 528 -0.69 21.79 12.37
CA LEU A 528 -0.46 22.90 13.29
C LEU A 528 -0.86 24.26 12.69
N GLN A 529 -0.64 24.46 11.39
CA GLN A 529 -1.11 25.67 10.69
C GLN A 529 -2.65 25.77 10.74
N LEU A 530 -3.34 24.67 10.50
CA LEU A 530 -4.80 24.58 10.54
C LEU A 530 -5.37 24.76 11.97
N LEU A 531 -4.55 24.51 13.01
CA LEU A 531 -4.88 24.88 14.40
C LEU A 531 -4.60 26.36 14.73
N GLY A 532 -3.98 27.11 13.82
CA GLY A 532 -3.69 28.54 13.98
C GLY A 532 -2.26 28.84 14.44
N TYR A 533 -1.35 27.85 14.43
CA TYR A 533 0.06 28.07 14.71
C TYR A 533 0.81 28.57 13.45
N LYS A 534 1.93 29.23 13.66
CA LYS A 534 2.77 29.69 12.55
C LYS A 534 3.43 28.49 11.84
N ALA A 535 3.64 28.64 10.54
CA ALA A 535 4.44 27.69 9.77
C ALA A 535 5.84 27.49 10.36
N LYS A 536 6.41 26.31 10.20
CA LYS A 536 7.75 25.93 10.68
C LYS A 536 8.83 26.79 10.00
N GLY A 537 9.88 27.11 10.73
CA GLY A 537 11.05 27.82 10.20
C GLY A 537 11.94 26.93 9.32
N GLU A 538 12.89 27.52 8.59
CA GLU A 538 13.78 26.78 7.65
C GLU A 538 14.62 25.69 8.34
N GLU A 539 15.09 25.91 9.57
CA GLU A 539 15.83 24.89 10.33
C GLU A 539 14.98 23.65 10.61
N ALA A 540 13.72 23.84 11.03
CA ALA A 540 12.81 22.74 11.28
C ALA A 540 12.45 21.98 9.99
N LYS A 541 12.36 22.68 8.86
CA LYS A 541 12.16 22.06 7.53
C LYS A 541 13.38 21.23 7.11
N GLY A 542 14.60 21.72 7.41
CA GLY A 542 15.83 20.97 7.18
C GLY A 542 15.84 19.65 7.95
N GLU A 543 15.50 19.66 9.24
CA GLU A 543 15.39 18.45 10.07
C GLU A 543 14.34 17.47 9.52
N GLU A 544 13.21 17.98 9.04
CA GLU A 544 12.16 17.13 8.43
C GLU A 544 12.63 16.46 7.15
N VAL A 545 13.40 17.13 6.32
CA VAL A 545 14.00 16.55 5.12
C VAL A 545 14.99 15.44 5.48
N LEU A 546 15.82 15.63 6.53
CA LEU A 546 16.75 14.62 7.01
C LEU A 546 16.02 13.40 7.60
N ASP A 547 14.94 13.62 8.35
CA ASP A 547 14.08 12.54 8.87
C ASP A 547 13.45 11.74 7.73
N MET A 548 12.88 12.44 6.75
CA MET A 548 12.23 11.83 5.59
C MET A 548 13.19 10.97 4.78
N ILE A 549 14.35 11.48 4.40
CA ILE A 549 15.30 10.68 3.59
C ILE A 549 15.83 9.47 4.37
N TRP A 550 16.02 9.59 5.70
CA TRP A 550 16.45 8.47 6.52
C TRP A 550 15.36 7.39 6.63
N GLY A 551 14.09 7.79 6.74
CA GLY A 551 12.94 6.88 6.66
C GLY A 551 12.80 6.22 5.29
N MET A 552 13.05 6.96 4.20
CA MET A 552 13.10 6.39 2.85
C MET A 552 14.23 5.37 2.68
N TYR A 553 15.42 5.66 3.21
CA TYR A 553 16.55 4.73 3.21
C TYR A 553 16.18 3.39 3.87
N GLU A 554 15.49 3.43 4.99
CA GLU A 554 14.99 2.24 5.67
C GLU A 554 13.98 1.46 4.82
N ILE A 555 12.87 2.11 4.43
CA ILE A 555 11.74 1.40 3.81
C ILE A 555 12.03 0.91 2.39
N MET A 556 12.92 1.59 1.66
CA MET A 556 13.38 1.12 0.34
C MET A 556 14.17 -0.19 0.45
N GLY A 557 15.02 -0.35 1.48
CA GLY A 557 15.72 -1.61 1.71
C GLY A 557 14.81 -2.76 2.06
N VAL A 558 13.83 -2.51 2.91
CA VAL A 558 12.78 -3.47 3.26
C VAL A 558 11.99 -3.87 2.00
N SER A 559 11.64 -2.91 1.15
CA SER A 559 10.94 -3.15 -0.12
C SER A 559 11.76 -4.01 -1.07
N LEU A 560 13.07 -3.79 -1.17
CA LEU A 560 13.95 -4.63 -1.98
C LEU A 560 13.97 -6.09 -1.48
N VAL A 561 13.93 -6.31 -0.16
CA VAL A 561 13.82 -7.67 0.40
C VAL A 561 12.49 -8.31 0.04
N ASP A 562 11.38 -7.59 0.17
CA ASP A 562 10.04 -8.08 -0.20
C ASP A 562 9.98 -8.47 -1.68
N MET A 563 10.45 -7.58 -2.56
CA MET A 563 10.49 -7.84 -4.01
C MET A 563 11.34 -9.07 -4.37
N ALA A 564 12.54 -9.20 -3.77
CA ALA A 564 13.43 -10.33 -4.01
C ALA A 564 12.87 -11.65 -3.43
N MET A 565 12.19 -11.60 -2.28
CA MET A 565 11.49 -12.74 -1.69
C MET A 565 10.41 -13.28 -2.63
N TRP A 566 9.60 -12.42 -3.23
CA TRP A 566 8.56 -12.83 -4.15
C TRP A 566 9.12 -13.41 -5.46
N GLU A 567 10.21 -12.87 -5.98
CA GLU A 567 10.92 -13.49 -7.12
C GLU A 567 11.48 -14.87 -6.76
N TRP A 568 12.04 -14.99 -5.56
CA TRP A 568 12.54 -16.28 -5.08
C TRP A 568 11.41 -17.31 -4.94
N LEU A 569 10.25 -16.91 -4.45
CA LEU A 569 9.05 -17.77 -4.35
C LEU A 569 8.62 -18.31 -5.72
N TYR A 570 8.55 -17.45 -6.73
CA TYR A 570 8.24 -17.89 -8.11
C TYR A 570 9.31 -18.80 -8.70
N ALA A 571 10.57 -18.60 -8.36
CA ALA A 571 11.65 -19.51 -8.75
C ALA A 571 11.64 -20.84 -7.97
N ASN A 572 11.01 -20.88 -6.79
CA ASN A 572 10.96 -22.03 -5.89
C ASN A 572 9.54 -22.38 -5.42
N PRO A 573 8.58 -22.65 -6.32
CA PRO A 573 7.17 -22.73 -6.00
C PRO A 573 6.76 -23.92 -5.10
N LYS A 574 7.67 -24.80 -4.80
CA LYS A 574 7.49 -25.97 -3.91
C LYS A 574 8.30 -25.87 -2.63
N ALA A 575 8.80 -24.68 -2.30
CA ALA A 575 9.60 -24.48 -1.12
C ALA A 575 8.79 -24.75 0.16
N THR A 576 9.46 -25.22 1.19
CA THR A 576 8.91 -25.33 2.55
C THR A 576 9.09 -24.00 3.30
N ALA A 577 8.37 -23.83 4.40
CA ALA A 577 8.50 -22.66 5.27
C ALA A 577 9.95 -22.49 5.79
N ALA A 578 10.63 -23.57 6.14
CA ALA A 578 12.03 -23.54 6.54
C ALA A 578 12.96 -23.07 5.42
N GLN A 579 12.76 -23.51 4.19
CA GLN A 579 13.54 -23.05 3.04
C GLN A 579 13.28 -21.57 2.74
N LEU A 580 12.04 -21.12 2.87
CA LEU A 580 11.71 -19.71 2.71
C LEU A 580 12.35 -18.86 3.81
N ARG A 581 12.33 -19.31 5.08
CA ARG A 581 13.04 -18.63 6.17
C ARG A 581 14.52 -18.43 5.84
N GLU A 582 15.20 -19.49 5.46
CA GLU A 582 16.61 -19.42 5.09
C GLU A 582 16.85 -18.46 3.92
N ALA A 583 16.00 -18.50 2.90
CA ALA A 583 16.07 -17.61 1.76
C ALA A 583 15.86 -16.14 2.15
N VAL A 584 14.87 -15.82 2.97
CA VAL A 584 14.62 -14.44 3.41
C VAL A 584 15.77 -13.92 4.26
N ILE A 585 16.32 -14.73 5.17
CA ILE A 585 17.52 -14.38 5.96
C ILE A 585 18.71 -14.08 5.04
N ALA A 586 18.95 -14.93 4.02
CA ALA A 586 20.04 -14.74 3.07
C ALA A 586 19.81 -13.48 2.20
N ILE A 587 18.62 -13.30 1.63
CA ILE A 587 18.27 -12.13 0.81
C ILE A 587 18.44 -10.82 1.63
N ALA A 588 17.90 -10.79 2.85
CA ALA A 588 18.03 -9.63 3.71
C ALA A 588 19.50 -9.37 4.09
N GLY A 589 20.27 -10.41 4.41
CA GLY A 589 21.70 -10.32 4.69
C GLY A 589 22.52 -9.80 3.50
N ASP A 590 22.25 -10.28 2.29
CA ASP A 590 22.94 -9.83 1.08
C ASP A 590 22.66 -8.35 0.76
N ILE A 591 21.38 -7.93 0.86
CA ILE A 591 20.99 -6.52 0.68
C ILE A 591 21.62 -5.66 1.77
N TRP A 592 21.62 -6.14 3.03
CA TRP A 592 22.24 -5.46 4.14
C TRP A 592 23.74 -5.28 3.92
N ASN A 593 24.46 -6.34 3.62
CA ASN A 593 25.92 -6.32 3.39
C ASN A 593 26.32 -5.33 2.30
N LYS A 594 25.53 -5.28 1.25
CA LYS A 594 25.81 -4.43 0.09
C LYS A 594 25.53 -2.94 0.34
N TYR A 595 24.46 -2.62 1.04
CA TYR A 595 23.95 -1.24 1.09
C TYR A 595 23.89 -0.63 2.48
N TYR A 596 23.79 -1.42 3.55
CA TYR A 596 23.55 -0.96 4.92
C TYR A 596 24.75 -1.18 5.84
N ALA A 597 25.40 -2.32 5.78
CA ALA A 597 26.55 -2.64 6.61
C ALA A 597 27.70 -1.60 6.53
N PRO A 598 27.98 -0.96 5.37
CA PRO A 598 29.00 0.08 5.31
C PRO A 598 28.73 1.29 6.20
N LEU A 599 27.47 1.56 6.55
CA LEU A 599 27.07 2.70 7.39
C LEU A 599 26.65 2.27 8.80
N LEU A 600 25.93 1.16 8.92
CA LEU A 600 25.30 0.68 10.15
C LEU A 600 26.05 -0.46 10.83
N GLY A 601 27.15 -0.93 10.20
CA GLY A 601 27.91 -2.05 10.73
C GLY A 601 27.20 -3.39 10.60
N GLU A 602 27.78 -4.40 11.24
CA GLU A 602 27.30 -5.80 11.27
C GLU A 602 27.09 -6.42 9.88
N GLN A 603 27.72 -7.58 9.65
CA GLN A 603 27.52 -8.33 8.42
C GLN A 603 26.43 -9.38 8.61
N ASP A 604 25.81 -9.79 7.51
CA ASP A 604 24.77 -10.82 7.48
C ASP A 604 23.55 -10.52 8.40
N CYS A 605 23.27 -9.22 8.62
CA CYS A 605 22.17 -8.78 9.43
C CYS A 605 20.83 -8.93 8.67
N PRO A 606 19.88 -9.74 9.14
CA PRO A 606 18.62 -9.98 8.46
C PRO A 606 17.55 -8.95 8.81
N LEU A 607 17.88 -7.86 9.47
CA LEU A 607 16.93 -6.92 10.09
C LEU A 607 15.86 -6.38 9.13
N LEU A 608 16.20 -6.20 7.86
CA LEU A 608 15.26 -5.77 6.82
C LEU A 608 14.10 -6.75 6.62
N GLY A 609 14.23 -8.00 7.05
CA GLY A 609 13.19 -9.04 6.99
C GLY A 609 12.14 -8.98 8.11
N ILE A 610 12.22 -8.01 9.06
CA ILE A 610 11.34 -7.96 10.22
C ILE A 610 9.89 -7.54 9.89
N TYR A 611 9.66 -6.81 8.81
CA TYR A 611 8.38 -6.17 8.53
C TYR A 611 7.21 -7.16 8.43
N SER A 612 6.17 -6.95 9.25
CA SER A 612 4.96 -7.78 9.26
C SER A 612 4.15 -7.68 7.96
N HIS A 613 4.29 -6.58 7.21
CA HIS A 613 3.67 -6.45 5.88
C HIS A 613 4.12 -7.53 4.90
N MET A 614 5.37 -8.01 4.99
CA MET A 614 5.82 -9.15 4.17
C MET A 614 5.00 -10.42 4.42
N VAL A 615 4.42 -10.55 5.63
CA VAL A 615 3.62 -11.71 6.02
C VAL A 615 2.18 -11.61 5.56
N GLY A 616 1.54 -10.44 5.72
CA GLY A 616 0.10 -10.28 5.51
C GLY A 616 -0.29 -9.55 4.23
N TYR A 617 0.64 -8.79 3.63
CA TYR A 617 0.35 -7.89 2.50
C TYR A 617 1.38 -8.05 1.38
N ALA A 618 1.12 -8.98 0.49
CA ALA A 618 2.00 -9.34 -0.61
C ALA A 618 2.41 -8.13 -1.48
N LEU A 619 3.71 -7.81 -1.52
CA LEU A 619 4.30 -6.73 -2.33
C LEU A 619 3.69 -5.32 -2.08
N TYR A 620 3.16 -5.08 -0.89
CA TYR A 620 2.59 -3.78 -0.53
C TYR A 620 3.67 -2.74 -0.21
N LEU A 621 4.80 -3.19 0.36
CA LEU A 621 5.87 -2.32 0.89
C LEU A 621 6.46 -1.34 -0.13
N PRO A 622 6.65 -1.66 -1.43
CA PRO A 622 7.16 -0.71 -2.42
C PRO A 622 6.29 0.55 -2.60
N GLY A 623 5.01 0.49 -2.28
CA GLY A 623 4.08 1.62 -2.36
C GLY A 623 4.44 2.77 -1.41
N TYR A 624 4.99 2.48 -0.23
CA TYR A 624 5.33 3.52 0.75
C TYR A 624 6.41 4.49 0.26
N PRO A 625 7.60 4.04 -0.17
CA PRO A 625 8.61 4.99 -0.64
C PRO A 625 8.22 5.67 -1.96
N ILE A 626 7.39 5.04 -2.80
CA ILE A 626 6.81 5.70 -3.98
C ILE A 626 5.95 6.88 -3.52
N GLY A 627 5.04 6.68 -2.56
CA GLY A 627 4.21 7.75 -2.01
C GLY A 627 5.01 8.90 -1.43
N GLN A 628 6.09 8.62 -0.71
CA GLN A 628 6.99 9.64 -0.16
C GLN A 628 7.73 10.42 -1.26
N LEU A 629 8.18 9.76 -2.34
CA LEU A 629 8.79 10.44 -3.49
C LEU A 629 7.80 11.38 -4.18
N VAL A 630 6.60 10.89 -4.46
CA VAL A 630 5.52 11.69 -5.06
C VAL A 630 5.17 12.88 -4.17
N GLN A 631 4.93 12.65 -2.88
CA GLN A 631 4.65 13.70 -1.90
C GLN A 631 5.70 14.81 -1.94
N PHE A 632 6.98 14.43 -1.91
CA PHE A 632 8.08 15.39 -1.87
C PHE A 632 8.14 16.23 -3.15
N GLN A 633 7.99 15.62 -4.33
CA GLN A 633 7.95 16.35 -5.59
C GLN A 633 6.74 17.30 -5.68
N LEU A 634 5.56 16.86 -5.20
CA LEU A 634 4.37 17.71 -5.14
C LEU A 634 4.56 18.89 -4.17
N GLU A 635 5.13 18.65 -2.99
CA GLU A 635 5.41 19.71 -2.02
C GLU A 635 6.39 20.77 -2.58
N GLU A 636 7.48 20.33 -3.23
CA GLU A 636 8.41 21.25 -3.92
C GLU A 636 7.74 22.04 -5.04
N HIS A 637 6.84 21.39 -5.79
CA HIS A 637 6.11 22.08 -6.85
C HIS A 637 5.14 23.11 -6.27
N LEU A 638 4.32 22.72 -5.29
CA LEU A 638 3.34 23.58 -4.64
C LEU A 638 3.99 24.72 -3.83
N ALA A 639 5.21 24.53 -3.33
CA ALA A 639 5.99 25.59 -2.65
C ALA A 639 6.37 26.75 -3.57
N LYS A 640 6.26 26.61 -4.89
CA LYS A 640 6.46 27.70 -5.86
C LYS A 640 5.27 28.68 -5.91
N CYS A 641 4.11 28.29 -5.40
CA CYS A 641 2.91 29.12 -5.31
C CYS A 641 3.18 30.31 -4.37
N GLN A 642 2.85 31.50 -4.80
CA GLN A 642 3.12 32.74 -4.07
C GLN A 642 2.00 33.07 -3.06
N THR A 643 0.82 32.56 -3.28
CA THR A 643 -0.37 32.81 -2.45
C THR A 643 -1.09 31.50 -2.11
N PRO A 644 -1.83 31.45 -0.98
CA PRO A 644 -2.69 30.31 -0.68
C PRO A 644 -3.70 30.01 -1.80
N ALA A 645 -4.22 31.02 -2.49
CA ALA A 645 -5.16 30.83 -3.59
C ALA A 645 -4.50 30.11 -4.78
N GLU A 646 -3.26 30.44 -5.12
CA GLU A 646 -2.49 29.71 -6.14
C GLU A 646 -2.24 28.27 -5.72
N PHE A 647 -1.92 28.03 -4.43
CA PHE A 647 -1.78 26.66 -3.90
C PHE A 647 -3.07 25.85 -4.10
N ALA A 648 -4.24 26.38 -3.71
CA ALA A 648 -5.50 25.68 -3.82
C ALA A 648 -5.91 25.43 -5.28
N GLN A 649 -5.63 26.39 -6.18
CA GLN A 649 -5.86 26.23 -7.62
C GLN A 649 -4.98 25.13 -8.21
N GLU A 650 -3.68 25.15 -7.89
CA GLU A 650 -2.72 24.18 -8.41
C GLU A 650 -2.96 22.78 -7.84
N TYR A 651 -3.25 22.67 -6.53
CA TYR A 651 -3.65 21.43 -5.90
C TYR A 651 -4.89 20.83 -6.60
N SER A 652 -5.93 21.67 -6.84
CA SER A 652 -7.14 21.23 -7.53
C SER A 652 -6.84 20.76 -8.96
N ARG A 653 -5.98 21.47 -9.71
CA ARG A 653 -5.56 21.09 -11.06
C ARG A 653 -4.88 19.72 -11.06
N ILE A 654 -3.96 19.49 -10.13
CA ILE A 654 -3.21 18.25 -9.99
C ILE A 654 -4.15 17.06 -9.77
N TYR A 655 -5.06 17.16 -8.81
CA TYR A 655 -5.95 16.06 -8.42
C TYR A 655 -7.20 15.89 -9.32
N GLN A 656 -7.40 16.77 -10.31
CA GLN A 656 -8.42 16.65 -11.35
C GLN A 656 -7.91 16.05 -12.66
N GLN A 657 -6.65 15.59 -12.70
CA GLN A 657 -6.10 14.92 -13.89
C GLN A 657 -6.81 13.60 -14.18
N GLY A 658 -7.28 12.91 -13.14
CA GLY A 658 -7.89 11.61 -13.24
C GLY A 658 -6.86 10.47 -13.17
N LYS A 659 -7.36 9.23 -13.26
CA LYS A 659 -6.57 7.99 -13.18
C LYS A 659 -5.78 7.76 -14.47
N LEU A 660 -4.69 8.50 -14.65
CA LEU A 660 -3.67 8.26 -15.69
C LEU A 660 -2.63 7.25 -15.18
N THR A 661 -1.66 6.84 -16.00
CA THR A 661 -0.50 6.12 -15.47
C THR A 661 0.37 7.05 -14.61
N PRO A 662 1.15 6.52 -13.64
CA PRO A 662 2.03 7.34 -12.79
C PRO A 662 2.94 8.31 -13.55
N ASP A 663 3.57 7.86 -14.63
CA ASP A 663 4.43 8.74 -15.45
C ASP A 663 3.64 9.88 -16.10
N ALA A 664 2.51 9.56 -16.75
CA ALA A 664 1.66 10.57 -17.38
C ALA A 664 1.10 11.57 -16.35
N TRP A 665 0.68 11.06 -15.18
CA TRP A 665 0.15 11.88 -14.10
C TRP A 665 1.21 12.81 -13.50
N MET A 666 2.42 12.31 -13.21
CA MET A 666 3.52 13.13 -12.67
C MET A 666 3.97 14.21 -13.67
N ARG A 667 4.10 13.88 -14.94
CA ARG A 667 4.40 14.88 -15.98
C ARG A 667 3.31 15.95 -16.08
N GLY A 668 2.06 15.57 -15.95
CA GLY A 668 0.95 16.52 -15.90
C GLY A 668 0.88 17.32 -14.60
N ALA A 669 1.31 16.74 -13.47
CA ALA A 669 1.29 17.39 -12.16
C ALA A 669 2.44 18.38 -11.99
N VAL A 670 3.68 17.94 -12.21
CA VAL A 670 4.91 18.68 -11.86
C VAL A 670 5.87 18.90 -13.04
N GLU A 671 5.45 18.52 -14.28
CA GLU A 671 6.21 18.60 -15.53
C GLU A 671 7.43 17.66 -15.61
N GLU A 672 7.57 16.76 -14.66
CA GLU A 672 8.69 15.83 -14.56
C GLU A 672 8.18 14.43 -14.20
N ALA A 673 8.95 13.38 -14.56
CA ALA A 673 8.73 12.03 -14.09
C ALA A 673 9.04 11.92 -12.58
N MET A 674 8.61 10.82 -11.96
CA MET A 674 8.98 10.50 -10.59
C MET A 674 10.50 10.35 -10.45
N SER A 675 11.11 10.99 -9.44
CA SER A 675 12.55 11.09 -9.28
C SER A 675 12.96 11.24 -7.81
N VAL A 676 14.15 10.75 -7.47
CA VAL A 676 14.78 10.96 -6.16
C VAL A 676 15.58 12.28 -6.11
N GLU A 677 15.87 12.91 -7.24
CA GLU A 677 16.73 14.11 -7.31
C GLU A 677 16.20 15.30 -6.50
N PRO A 678 14.89 15.59 -6.46
CA PRO A 678 14.34 16.65 -5.65
C PRO A 678 14.67 16.51 -4.15
N ILE A 679 14.48 15.34 -3.55
CA ILE A 679 14.80 15.11 -2.14
C ILE A 679 16.32 15.15 -1.90
N LEU A 680 17.13 14.59 -2.79
CA LEU A 680 18.60 14.67 -2.68
C LEU A 680 19.09 16.12 -2.71
N LYS A 681 18.51 16.95 -3.56
CA LYS A 681 18.80 18.38 -3.61
C LYS A 681 18.40 19.11 -2.32
N ALA A 682 17.24 18.78 -1.75
CA ALA A 682 16.79 19.36 -0.50
C ALA A 682 17.70 18.94 0.68
N VAL A 683 18.15 17.68 0.70
CA VAL A 683 19.12 17.21 1.70
C VAL A 683 20.43 17.98 1.57
N ARG A 684 20.98 18.17 0.35
CA ARG A 684 22.19 18.99 0.14
C ARG A 684 22.05 20.43 0.66
N LYS A 685 20.84 20.98 0.67
CA LYS A 685 20.57 22.31 1.24
C LYS A 685 20.44 22.26 2.76
N ALA A 686 19.97 21.16 3.33
CA ALA A 686 19.80 20.99 4.77
C ALA A 686 21.10 20.62 5.51
N LEU A 687 22.07 20.00 4.80
CA LEU A 687 23.44 19.71 5.26
C LEU A 687 24.27 21.01 5.36
#